data_bc96ab53de3326653b830d97bb028e41
#
_entry.id   bc96ab53de3326653b830d97bb028e41
#
_cell.length_a   1.000
_cell.length_b   1.000
_cell.length_c   1.000
_cell.angle_alpha   90.00
_cell.angle_beta   90.00
_cell.angle_gamma   90.00
#
_symmetry.space_group_name_H-M   'P 1'
#
loop_
_entity.id
_entity.type
_entity.pdbx_description
1 polymer ?
#
loop_
_entity_poly.entity_id
_entity_poly.type
_entity_poly.pdbx_seq_one_letter_code
_entity_poly.pdbx_strand_id
1 'polypeptide(L)'
;MKNMPLLLIVVALSAIAAIAQPAPAPKARPSDSPKSNSVPAKPAIVLPPEKAQPVRLPKFDKPPLIDGKLDDEVWKHAVVLKDFYQVQPGDNIAPSKPTEVLLGYDSKFLYIAFHCYDEPDKVRATIPKRDNVWNDDYVGILFDTFNDSRKAYEFDFNPLGVQADGTWTDNNEDFNPDFVFESKGIVTADGWTLEVAIPFKSLRYVAGKDKLWGAHFFRRIKRFNNELDMWMPLNRDNSSWLAQEGHITGLEGISTERTLELIPSLTLSETGKRKATLTSDQVNAGMKDPGRFVNEPVKFDPGLTGKFSITPNVTLDFAINPDFAQVESDQLVVTANQRFPIFFSEKRPFFLEGIDIFNTQIAAVHTRTIIDPDYAVKLTGKVDRNTFGLLLASDNGPGNFSPEDRLTADPRFVDKNAAVGILRLKHDIGKKDSFVGFLATYRRFVDQYNELGGFDSRLRVNKSTTFSAQVLATHSRRNFFFPEIGQTLDRKENGFIYATDLNMSGRHLGYDYSTVGRTRYYRADVGFNRRTNTNNHNLFVQYRSEPKPKARLVSWRVYNAAGTNFDWQGRSQVFNNESQIQFNFQRQSSIGIGVDKGYERVFEEEFGAKRQPGSNCALTNTCTFWGNDNERSASNGGAYVFASSTVNKKVNFNVFANQAYGTLDFDFGAGSRYPRVSIPAVAAREAQAAGKCTGTTPPPVCNAPQDPGPGKSFNLNGNVNFTPLSALNLTLNFTKQRLRRNDTHLLAFDENIVSLRATYQFTRFVFARGRIDFDSLRSNYRGQFLFGWTPKPGTAFYVGYNDDINRNGFSPFTGQLEPGFRRNGRTFFIKMSYLFRKSF
;
A
#
# COMPACT_ATOMS: atom_id res chain seq x y z
N MET A 1 -38.28 -6.16 10.27
CA MET A 1 -36.98 -5.66 9.81
C MET A 1 -36.98 -4.15 9.43
N LYS A 2 -37.69 -3.27 10.14
CA LYS A 2 -37.76 -1.83 9.80
C LYS A 2 -37.26 -0.86 10.88
N ASN A 3 -36.74 -1.32 12.02
CA ASN A 3 -36.45 -0.43 13.16
C ASN A 3 -35.05 -0.55 13.77
N MET A 4 -34.09 -1.24 13.14
CA MET A 4 -32.79 -1.49 13.75
C MET A 4 -31.69 -0.43 13.49
N PRO A 5 -31.59 0.22 12.34
CA PRO A 5 -30.55 1.24 12.15
C PRO A 5 -30.81 2.55 12.90
N LEU A 6 -32.08 2.87 13.20
CA LEU A 6 -32.42 4.08 13.95
C LEU A 6 -32.10 3.98 15.44
N LEU A 7 -32.16 2.77 15.99
CA LEU A 7 -31.90 2.52 17.41
C LEU A 7 -30.42 2.67 17.78
N LEU A 8 -29.52 2.29 16.87
CA LEU A 8 -28.05 2.44 17.08
C LEU A 8 -27.60 3.90 17.00
N ILE A 9 -28.22 4.71 16.13
CA ILE A 9 -27.95 6.15 16.06
C ILE A 9 -28.49 6.86 17.29
N VAL A 10 -29.66 6.45 17.81
CA VAL A 10 -30.27 7.02 19.03
C VAL A 10 -29.48 6.63 20.26
N VAL A 11 -28.92 5.42 20.35
CA VAL A 11 -28.08 5.01 21.49
C VAL A 11 -26.71 5.72 21.46
N ALA A 12 -26.12 5.96 20.29
CA ALA A 12 -24.89 6.75 20.19
C ALA A 12 -25.11 8.23 20.53
N LEU A 13 -26.24 8.81 20.09
CA LEU A 13 -26.63 10.19 20.42
C LEU A 13 -27.07 10.36 21.87
N SER A 14 -27.72 9.36 22.48
CA SER A 14 -28.10 9.40 23.88
C SER A 14 -26.92 9.22 24.83
N ALA A 15 -25.86 8.47 24.44
CA ALA A 15 -24.61 8.40 25.20
C ALA A 15 -23.85 9.75 25.21
N ILE A 16 -23.90 10.51 24.13
CA ILE A 16 -23.33 11.87 24.07
C ILE A 16 -24.20 12.87 24.86
N ALA A 17 -25.50 12.71 24.86
CA ALA A 17 -26.41 13.56 25.67
C ALA A 17 -26.33 13.28 27.17
N ALA A 18 -26.01 12.04 27.60
CA ALA A 18 -25.85 11.71 29.01
C ALA A 18 -24.58 12.32 29.65
N ILE A 19 -23.58 12.71 28.84
CA ILE A 19 -22.36 13.41 29.31
C ILE A 19 -22.61 14.94 29.45
N ALA A 20 -23.72 15.44 28.90
CA ALA A 20 -24.04 16.88 28.86
C ALA A 20 -25.14 17.33 29.80
N GLN A 21 -25.64 16.49 30.72
CA GLN A 21 -26.62 16.96 31.71
C GLN A 21 -25.91 17.58 32.92
N PRO A 22 -26.13 18.85 33.24
CA PRO A 22 -25.60 19.45 34.43
C PRO A 22 -26.35 18.95 35.66
N ALA A 23 -25.63 18.61 36.72
CA ALA A 23 -26.17 18.29 38.01
C ALA A 23 -26.99 19.48 38.59
N PRO A 24 -28.06 19.23 39.37
CA PRO A 24 -28.86 20.31 39.92
C PRO A 24 -28.04 21.19 40.85
N ALA A 25 -28.17 22.49 40.66
CA ALA A 25 -27.41 23.52 41.34
C ALA A 25 -27.69 23.57 42.87
N PRO A 26 -26.66 23.62 43.72
CA PRO A 26 -26.82 24.03 45.10
C PRO A 26 -26.93 25.54 45.19
N LYS A 27 -27.78 26.00 46.12
CA LYS A 27 -28.09 27.44 46.37
C LYS A 27 -26.82 28.26 46.62
N ALA A 28 -26.75 29.41 45.98
CA ALA A 28 -25.65 30.35 45.99
C ALA A 28 -25.25 30.85 47.37
N ARG A 29 -23.98 30.87 47.68
CA ARG A 29 -23.29 31.83 48.55
C ARG A 29 -22.34 32.68 47.70
N PRO A 30 -22.19 33.97 47.96
CA PRO A 30 -21.29 34.79 47.14
C PRO A 30 -19.86 34.60 47.57
N SER A 31 -19.03 34.27 46.65
CA SER A 31 -17.55 34.36 46.79
C SER A 31 -16.86 34.38 45.43
N ASP A 32 -15.99 35.30 45.31
CA ASP A 32 -14.87 35.48 44.39
C ASP A 32 -14.76 34.55 43.19
N SER A 33 -14.91 35.15 42.01
CA SER A 33 -14.65 34.53 40.73
C SER A 33 -13.18 34.11 40.57
N PRO A 34 -12.85 32.82 40.40
CA PRO A 34 -11.56 32.46 39.87
C PRO A 34 -11.52 32.89 38.40
N LYS A 35 -10.51 33.69 38.05
CA LYS A 35 -10.19 34.01 36.66
C LYS A 35 -10.06 32.70 35.89
N SER A 36 -10.97 32.46 34.96
CA SER A 36 -10.86 31.44 33.92
C SER A 36 -9.50 31.63 33.21
N ASN A 37 -8.56 30.74 33.44
CA ASN A 37 -7.37 30.59 32.59
C ASN A 37 -7.84 29.98 31.27
N SER A 38 -8.47 30.78 30.43
CA SER A 38 -8.58 30.50 29.02
C SER A 38 -7.15 30.51 28.48
N VAL A 39 -6.65 29.36 28.06
CA VAL A 39 -5.42 29.29 27.25
C VAL A 39 -5.65 30.24 26.08
N PRO A 40 -4.86 31.29 25.91
CA PRO A 40 -5.08 32.24 24.82
C PRO A 40 -5.01 31.45 23.51
N ALA A 41 -6.04 31.57 22.68
CA ALA A 41 -6.00 31.08 21.31
C ALA A 41 -4.74 31.68 20.67
N LYS A 42 -3.85 30.84 20.11
CA LYS A 42 -2.69 31.32 19.36
C LYS A 42 -3.21 32.29 18.30
N PRO A 43 -2.59 33.48 18.14
CA PRO A 43 -3.03 34.44 17.12
C PRO A 43 -3.01 33.74 15.76
N ALA A 44 -4.00 34.04 14.93
CA ALA A 44 -4.04 33.58 13.53
C ALA A 44 -2.71 33.92 12.86
N ILE A 45 -2.16 32.96 12.10
CA ILE A 45 -0.92 33.20 11.35
C ILE A 45 -1.21 34.30 10.37
N VAL A 46 -0.61 35.47 10.57
CA VAL A 46 -0.66 36.59 9.63
C VAL A 46 0.48 36.38 8.66
N LEU A 47 0.15 36.12 7.39
CA LEU A 47 1.16 36.00 6.34
C LEU A 47 1.81 37.37 6.08
N PRO A 48 3.13 37.44 5.94
CA PRO A 48 3.78 38.61 5.41
C PRO A 48 3.20 38.99 4.02
N PRO A 49 3.13 40.27 3.66
CA PRO A 49 2.52 40.70 2.42
C PRO A 49 3.04 39.99 1.18
N GLU A 50 4.36 39.73 1.15
CA GLU A 50 5.05 39.03 0.06
C GLU A 50 4.61 37.56 -0.11
N LYS A 51 4.14 36.91 0.94
CA LYS A 51 3.61 35.54 0.91
C LYS A 51 2.09 35.45 0.76
N ALA A 52 1.40 36.57 0.98
CA ALA A 52 -0.04 36.67 0.80
C ALA A 52 -0.47 36.85 -0.66
N GLN A 53 0.45 37.26 -1.53
CA GLN A 53 0.22 37.48 -2.94
C GLN A 53 0.84 36.38 -3.79
N PRO A 54 0.25 36.04 -4.95
CA PRO A 54 0.87 35.12 -5.89
C PRO A 54 2.23 35.63 -6.38
N VAL A 55 3.22 34.75 -6.40
CA VAL A 55 4.56 35.05 -6.88
C VAL A 55 4.57 34.98 -8.40
N ARG A 56 4.88 36.09 -9.07
CA ARG A 56 5.02 36.11 -10.52
C ARG A 56 6.41 35.61 -10.92
N LEU A 57 6.44 34.56 -11.74
CA LEU A 57 7.69 33.97 -12.22
C LEU A 57 8.26 34.80 -13.39
N PRO A 58 9.58 35.09 -13.38
CA PRO A 58 10.27 35.71 -14.51
C PRO A 58 10.49 34.69 -15.62
N LYS A 59 10.35 35.14 -16.86
CA LYS A 59 10.71 34.37 -18.03
C LYS A 59 12.19 34.55 -18.34
N PHE A 60 12.91 33.44 -18.49
CA PHE A 60 14.33 33.48 -18.84
C PHE A 60 14.53 33.53 -20.35
N ASP A 61 15.49 34.35 -20.78
CA ASP A 61 15.87 34.47 -22.20
C ASP A 61 16.77 33.28 -22.62
N LYS A 62 17.52 32.70 -21.68
CA LYS A 62 18.41 31.56 -21.91
C LYS A 62 18.22 30.53 -20.77
N PRO A 63 18.30 29.24 -21.09
CA PRO A 63 18.24 28.21 -20.07
C PRO A 63 19.52 28.22 -19.20
N PRO A 64 19.42 27.93 -17.87
CA PRO A 64 20.59 27.62 -17.05
C PRO A 64 21.18 26.27 -17.44
N LEU A 65 22.47 26.07 -17.16
CA LEU A 65 23.13 24.79 -17.23
C LEU A 65 22.85 24.02 -15.93
N ILE A 66 22.23 22.86 -16.02
CA ILE A 66 21.88 22.05 -14.84
C ILE A 66 23.12 21.25 -14.38
N ASP A 67 24.09 21.93 -13.74
CA ASP A 67 25.34 21.33 -13.27
C ASP A 67 25.48 21.34 -11.73
N GLY A 68 24.49 21.94 -11.02
CA GLY A 68 24.43 22.07 -9.59
C GLY A 68 25.06 23.33 -9.03
N LYS A 69 25.56 24.24 -9.88
CA LYS A 69 26.13 25.52 -9.48
C LYS A 69 25.18 26.66 -9.79
N LEU A 70 25.06 27.61 -8.89
CA LEU A 70 24.20 28.78 -9.09
C LEU A 70 24.98 29.99 -9.62
N ASP A 71 25.95 29.74 -10.49
CA ASP A 71 26.82 30.77 -11.05
C ASP A 71 26.38 31.31 -12.41
N ASP A 72 25.37 30.70 -13.05
CA ASP A 72 24.76 31.19 -14.29
C ASP A 72 24.10 32.57 -14.08
N GLU A 73 24.35 33.49 -15.02
CA GLU A 73 23.82 34.85 -14.97
C GLU A 73 22.28 34.89 -14.87
N VAL A 74 21.60 33.91 -15.42
CA VAL A 74 20.13 33.81 -15.43
C VAL A 74 19.56 33.72 -14.02
N TRP A 75 20.26 33.12 -13.06
CA TRP A 75 19.81 33.01 -11.68
C TRP A 75 19.74 34.35 -10.95
N LYS A 76 20.48 35.36 -11.40
CA LYS A 76 20.39 36.76 -10.88
C LYS A 76 19.04 37.42 -11.22
N HIS A 77 18.37 36.95 -12.24
CA HIS A 77 17.03 37.41 -12.65
C HIS A 77 15.89 36.58 -12.09
N ALA A 78 16.19 35.49 -11.37
CA ALA A 78 15.19 34.60 -10.74
C ALA A 78 14.44 35.31 -9.61
N VAL A 79 13.21 34.91 -9.38
CA VAL A 79 12.53 35.26 -8.13
C VAL A 79 13.03 34.37 -7.00
N VAL A 80 13.31 34.96 -5.84
CA VAL A 80 13.87 34.27 -4.69
C VAL A 80 12.83 34.14 -3.60
N LEU A 81 12.54 32.88 -3.19
CA LEU A 81 11.70 32.55 -2.05
C LEU A 81 12.60 32.24 -0.84
N LYS A 82 12.33 32.88 0.29
CA LYS A 82 13.11 32.76 1.53
C LYS A 82 12.20 32.81 2.75
N ASP A 83 12.79 32.89 3.93
CA ASP A 83 12.07 33.01 5.21
C ASP A 83 11.14 31.82 5.47
N PHE A 84 11.70 30.61 5.39
CA PHE A 84 11.01 29.35 5.68
C PHE A 84 10.59 29.27 7.15
N TYR A 85 9.59 28.43 7.40
CA TYR A 85 9.07 28.14 8.73
C TYR A 85 9.34 26.68 9.10
N GLN A 86 9.93 26.43 10.26
CA GLN A 86 9.99 25.10 10.81
C GLN A 86 8.59 24.69 11.27
N VAL A 87 7.96 23.78 10.52
CA VAL A 87 6.60 23.27 10.82
C VAL A 87 6.62 21.97 11.60
N GLN A 88 7.75 21.22 11.58
CA GLN A 88 7.97 19.99 12.33
C GLN A 88 9.44 19.89 12.75
N PRO A 89 9.72 19.49 14.00
CA PRO A 89 8.81 19.31 15.14
C PRO A 89 8.31 20.64 15.71
N GLY A 90 8.78 21.78 15.20
CA GLY A 90 8.30 23.12 15.56
C GLY A 90 6.85 23.37 15.13
N ASP A 91 6.37 24.57 15.40
CA ASP A 91 5.06 25.05 14.99
C ASP A 91 5.19 26.46 14.42
N ASN A 92 5.61 26.51 13.15
CA ASN A 92 5.91 27.76 12.44
C ASN A 92 6.91 28.66 13.16
N ILE A 93 7.97 28.06 13.69
CA ILE A 93 9.10 28.78 14.30
C ILE A 93 10.22 28.98 13.27
N ALA A 94 11.26 29.75 13.62
CA ALA A 94 12.41 29.91 12.76
C ALA A 94 13.10 28.56 12.48
N PRO A 95 13.51 28.28 11.24
CA PRO A 95 14.23 27.04 10.88
C PRO A 95 15.62 27.03 11.50
N SER A 96 16.17 25.81 11.68
CA SER A 96 17.54 25.65 12.21
C SER A 96 18.61 26.12 11.23
N LYS A 97 18.33 26.10 9.94
CA LYS A 97 19.21 26.49 8.84
C LYS A 97 18.41 27.23 7.75
N PRO A 98 18.95 28.29 7.18
CA PRO A 98 18.29 29.01 6.10
C PRO A 98 18.18 28.16 4.83
N THR A 99 17.16 28.49 4.01
CA THR A 99 16.94 27.91 2.68
C THR A 99 16.44 29.01 1.76
N GLU A 100 16.97 29.06 0.54
CA GLU A 100 16.51 29.93 -0.52
C GLU A 100 16.13 29.08 -1.73
N VAL A 101 15.06 29.48 -2.42
CA VAL A 101 14.60 28.84 -3.65
C VAL A 101 14.51 29.89 -4.74
N LEU A 102 15.18 29.64 -5.85
CA LEU A 102 15.20 30.51 -7.02
C LEU A 102 14.30 29.89 -8.11
N LEU A 103 13.44 30.69 -8.71
CA LEU A 103 12.47 30.23 -9.70
C LEU A 103 12.49 31.08 -10.96
N GLY A 104 12.33 30.44 -12.11
CA GLY A 104 12.11 31.06 -13.39
C GLY A 104 11.64 30.04 -14.41
N TYR A 105 11.30 30.46 -15.60
CA TYR A 105 10.85 29.57 -16.66
C TYR A 105 11.21 30.06 -18.04
N ASP A 106 11.20 29.19 -19.03
CA ASP A 106 11.17 29.50 -20.44
C ASP A 106 9.91 28.93 -21.13
N SER A 107 9.88 28.83 -22.42
CA SER A 107 8.72 28.27 -23.14
C SER A 107 8.56 26.75 -22.96
N LYS A 108 9.58 26.03 -22.48
CA LYS A 108 9.62 24.54 -22.42
C LYS A 108 9.81 24.01 -21.03
N PHE A 109 10.49 24.73 -20.14
CA PHE A 109 10.90 24.26 -18.83
C PHE A 109 10.54 25.25 -17.71
N LEU A 110 10.20 24.70 -16.58
CA LEU A 110 10.21 25.36 -15.28
C LEU A 110 11.57 25.06 -14.61
N TYR A 111 12.31 26.12 -14.23
CA TYR A 111 13.61 26.05 -13.60
C TYR A 111 13.49 26.38 -12.12
N ILE A 112 14.08 25.52 -11.29
CA ILE A 112 14.07 25.66 -9.83
C ILE A 112 15.49 25.42 -9.34
N ALA A 113 15.97 26.31 -8.46
CA ALA A 113 17.22 26.07 -7.76
C ALA A 113 17.03 26.24 -6.26
N PHE A 114 17.73 25.41 -5.48
CA PHE A 114 17.78 25.50 -4.03
C PHE A 114 19.20 25.85 -3.58
N HIS A 115 19.29 26.80 -2.64
CA HIS A 115 20.50 27.03 -1.84
C HIS A 115 20.15 26.69 -0.38
N CYS A 116 20.70 25.61 0.09
CA CYS A 116 20.46 25.07 1.42
C CYS A 116 21.68 25.30 2.30
N TYR A 117 21.70 26.37 3.10
CA TYR A 117 22.81 26.68 4.01
C TYR A 117 22.95 25.60 5.07
N ASP A 118 24.19 25.14 5.27
CA ASP A 118 24.51 24.11 6.25
C ASP A 118 26.03 23.97 6.47
N GLU A 119 26.44 23.21 7.51
CA GLU A 119 27.82 22.73 7.64
C GLU A 119 28.01 21.52 6.69
N PRO A 120 28.94 21.59 5.70
CA PRO A 120 29.08 20.56 4.67
C PRO A 120 29.35 19.16 5.21
N ASP A 121 30.12 19.04 6.31
CA ASP A 121 30.45 17.79 6.98
C ASP A 121 29.24 17.14 7.70
N LYS A 122 28.18 17.92 7.97
CA LYS A 122 26.97 17.48 8.63
C LYS A 122 25.85 17.09 7.65
N VAL A 123 25.94 17.52 6.40
CA VAL A 123 24.97 17.18 5.36
C VAL A 123 24.94 15.66 5.18
N ARG A 124 23.74 15.09 5.18
CA ARG A 124 23.55 13.68 4.83
C ARG A 124 23.29 13.57 3.34
N ALA A 125 24.25 12.99 2.62
CA ALA A 125 24.22 12.81 1.20
C ALA A 125 24.78 11.44 0.82
N THR A 126 23.93 10.57 0.27
CA THR A 126 24.33 9.26 -0.27
C THR A 126 23.96 9.19 -1.74
N ILE A 127 24.33 8.12 -2.43
CA ILE A 127 23.89 7.84 -3.80
C ILE A 127 22.85 6.73 -3.73
N PRO A 128 21.57 7.01 -3.40
CA PRO A 128 20.52 6.01 -3.40
C PRO A 128 20.03 5.73 -4.84
N LYS A 129 19.24 4.67 -5.00
CA LYS A 129 18.41 4.50 -6.19
C LYS A 129 17.35 5.62 -6.21
N ARG A 130 16.89 6.03 -7.42
CA ARG A 130 15.69 6.86 -7.60
C ARG A 130 14.56 6.35 -6.71
N ASP A 131 13.76 7.25 -6.16
CA ASP A 131 12.64 7.01 -5.24
C ASP A 131 13.06 6.35 -3.91
N ASN A 132 14.26 6.69 -3.44
CA ASN A 132 14.78 6.24 -2.15
C ASN A 132 15.68 7.27 -1.46
N VAL A 133 15.33 8.55 -1.56
CA VAL A 133 16.15 9.68 -1.06
C VAL A 133 15.93 10.00 0.41
N TRP A 134 14.88 9.49 1.03
CA TRP A 134 14.36 9.93 2.33
C TRP A 134 15.21 9.53 3.55
N ASN A 135 16.31 8.81 3.38
CA ASN A 135 17.29 8.59 4.44
C ASN A 135 18.33 9.72 4.55
N ASP A 136 18.43 10.55 3.49
CA ASP A 136 19.30 11.71 3.40
C ASP A 136 18.60 13.00 3.86
N ASP A 137 19.33 14.11 3.95
CA ASP A 137 18.73 15.43 3.90
C ASP A 137 18.12 15.61 2.50
N TYR A 138 17.01 16.31 2.37
CA TYR A 138 16.40 16.51 1.07
C TYR A 138 15.54 17.78 1.00
N VAL A 139 15.31 18.26 -0.20
CA VAL A 139 14.31 19.26 -0.50
C VAL A 139 13.19 18.66 -1.32
N GLY A 140 12.02 19.24 -1.22
CA GLY A 140 10.87 18.81 -1.99
C GLY A 140 10.03 19.96 -2.50
N ILE A 141 9.27 19.66 -3.54
CA ILE A 141 8.40 20.58 -4.26
C ILE A 141 7.06 19.90 -4.45
N LEU A 142 5.97 20.58 -4.08
CA LEU A 142 4.63 20.19 -4.47
C LEU A 142 4.06 21.24 -5.44
N PHE A 143 3.54 20.82 -6.59
CA PHE A 143 2.85 21.68 -7.53
C PHE A 143 1.41 21.21 -7.77
N ASP A 144 0.43 21.97 -7.27
CA ASP A 144 -0.97 21.86 -7.66
C ASP A 144 -1.20 22.69 -8.92
N THR A 145 -0.98 22.07 -10.08
CA THR A 145 -1.04 22.71 -11.40
C THR A 145 -2.46 23.04 -11.86
N PHE A 146 -3.49 22.55 -11.14
CA PHE A 146 -4.90 22.86 -11.35
C PHE A 146 -5.47 23.83 -10.30
N ASN A 147 -4.72 24.09 -9.24
CA ASN A 147 -5.11 24.92 -8.10
C ASN A 147 -6.45 24.48 -7.49
N ASP A 148 -6.61 23.18 -7.30
CA ASP A 148 -7.83 22.57 -6.78
C ASP A 148 -7.68 22.03 -5.34
N SER A 149 -6.49 22.13 -4.75
CA SER A 149 -6.12 21.67 -3.41
C SER A 149 -6.34 20.16 -3.18
N ARG A 150 -6.30 19.35 -4.23
CA ARG A 150 -6.59 17.90 -4.18
C ARG A 150 -5.44 17.03 -4.63
N LYS A 151 -4.75 17.47 -5.69
CA LYS A 151 -3.64 16.74 -6.27
C LYS A 151 -2.51 17.68 -6.59
N ALA A 152 -1.29 17.29 -6.20
CA ALA A 152 -0.07 17.92 -6.60
C ALA A 152 0.90 16.91 -7.21
N TYR A 153 1.80 17.38 -8.06
CA TYR A 153 3.03 16.67 -8.37
C TYR A 153 4.02 16.86 -7.24
N GLU A 154 4.75 15.80 -6.87
CA GLU A 154 5.78 15.83 -5.85
C GLU A 154 7.13 15.49 -6.46
N PHE A 155 8.14 16.29 -6.12
CA PHE A 155 9.51 16.10 -6.58
C PHE A 155 10.46 16.30 -5.40
N ASP A 156 11.13 15.24 -4.98
CA ASP A 156 12.09 15.26 -3.88
C ASP A 156 13.52 15.02 -4.37
N PHE A 157 14.48 15.69 -3.75
CA PHE A 157 15.88 15.65 -4.15
C PHE A 157 16.81 15.60 -2.94
N ASN A 158 17.75 14.67 -2.93
CA ASN A 158 18.83 14.72 -1.97
C ASN A 158 19.93 15.72 -2.40
N PRO A 159 20.93 16.01 -1.56
CA PRO A 159 22.00 16.97 -1.87
C PRO A 159 22.86 16.65 -3.09
N LEU A 160 22.83 15.41 -3.59
CA LEU A 160 23.51 15.00 -4.81
C LEU A 160 22.63 15.07 -6.08
N GLY A 161 21.39 15.56 -5.92
CA GLY A 161 20.41 15.65 -7.00
C GLY A 161 19.85 14.31 -7.43
N VAL A 162 19.89 13.27 -6.56
CA VAL A 162 19.13 12.03 -6.80
C VAL A 162 17.66 12.33 -6.61
N GLN A 163 16.86 11.84 -7.54
CA GLN A 163 15.44 12.15 -7.70
C GLN A 163 14.56 11.15 -6.97
N ALA A 164 13.46 11.64 -6.39
CA ALA A 164 12.25 10.88 -6.14
C ALA A 164 11.08 11.74 -6.62
N ASP A 165 10.11 11.13 -7.27
CA ASP A 165 8.99 11.85 -7.83
C ASP A 165 7.71 11.03 -7.78
N GLY A 166 6.60 11.73 -7.69
CA GLY A 166 5.31 11.09 -7.51
C GLY A 166 4.16 12.07 -7.55
N THR A 167 3.09 11.67 -6.91
CA THR A 167 1.89 12.51 -6.77
C THR A 167 1.42 12.52 -5.33
N TRP A 168 0.97 13.68 -4.90
CA TRP A 168 0.28 13.88 -3.63
C TRP A 168 -1.22 13.99 -3.88
N THR A 169 -2.01 13.09 -3.31
CA THR A 169 -3.47 13.11 -3.47
C THR A 169 -4.13 12.79 -2.13
N ASP A 170 -5.06 13.63 -1.69
CA ASP A 170 -5.79 13.44 -0.42
C ASP A 170 -4.87 13.27 0.81
N ASN A 171 -3.74 14.00 0.86
CA ASN A 171 -2.66 13.90 1.85
C ASN A 171 -1.93 12.53 1.86
N ASN A 172 -1.98 11.79 0.78
CA ASN A 172 -1.19 10.57 0.58
C ASN A 172 -0.20 10.77 -0.56
N GLU A 173 1.02 10.34 -0.32
CA GLU A 173 2.11 10.31 -1.28
C GLU A 173 2.08 9.00 -2.08
N ASP A 174 2.27 9.08 -3.40
CA ASP A 174 2.45 7.93 -4.28
C ASP A 174 3.67 8.17 -5.19
N PHE A 175 4.80 7.54 -4.86
CA PHE A 175 6.06 7.61 -5.61
C PHE A 175 6.21 6.46 -6.63
N ASN A 176 5.13 5.85 -7.08
CA ASN A 176 5.19 4.87 -8.15
C ASN A 176 5.18 5.50 -9.57
N PRO A 177 4.52 6.65 -9.83
CA PRO A 177 4.63 7.33 -11.12
C PRO A 177 6.00 7.99 -11.31
N ASP A 178 6.62 7.76 -12.45
CA ASP A 178 7.91 8.36 -12.84
C ASP A 178 7.72 9.49 -13.86
N PHE A 179 8.33 10.66 -13.62
CA PHE A 179 8.35 11.78 -14.55
C PHE A 179 9.75 12.01 -15.13
N VAL A 180 9.80 12.54 -16.36
CA VAL A 180 11.07 12.87 -17.03
C VAL A 180 11.43 14.31 -16.77
N PHE A 181 12.50 14.56 -16.03
CA PHE A 181 13.07 15.88 -15.72
C PHE A 181 14.56 15.77 -15.40
N GLU A 182 15.25 16.91 -15.32
CA GLU A 182 16.68 16.95 -15.04
C GLU A 182 16.94 17.55 -13.66
N SER A 183 17.96 17.07 -12.98
CA SER A 183 18.42 17.62 -11.70
C SER A 183 19.89 17.35 -11.46
N LYS A 184 20.55 18.27 -10.76
CA LYS A 184 21.91 18.11 -10.29
C LYS A 184 22.11 18.86 -8.98
N GLY A 185 22.71 18.19 -7.99
CA GLY A 185 23.05 18.79 -6.72
C GLY A 185 24.52 18.58 -6.39
N ILE A 186 25.10 19.52 -5.65
CA ILE A 186 26.46 19.50 -5.15
C ILE A 186 26.52 20.02 -3.72
N VAL A 187 27.43 19.44 -2.91
CA VAL A 187 27.77 19.98 -1.60
C VAL A 187 28.78 21.08 -1.77
N THR A 188 28.49 22.28 -1.23
CA THR A 188 29.31 23.51 -1.33
C THR A 188 30.01 23.78 0.00
N ALA A 189 30.82 24.86 0.03
CA ALA A 189 31.51 25.27 1.23
C ALA A 189 30.58 25.76 2.36
N ASP A 190 29.38 26.22 2.02
CA ASP A 190 28.39 26.83 2.92
C ASP A 190 27.10 26.00 3.05
N GLY A 191 27.08 24.78 2.47
CA GLY A 191 25.94 23.89 2.54
C GLY A 191 25.84 22.99 1.31
N TRP A 192 24.80 23.18 0.51
CA TRP A 192 24.59 22.46 -0.75
C TRP A 192 23.62 23.22 -1.65
N THR A 193 23.79 23.02 -2.94
CA THR A 193 22.94 23.59 -3.97
C THR A 193 22.33 22.51 -4.84
N LEU A 194 21.20 22.80 -5.43
CA LEU A 194 20.47 21.93 -6.35
C LEU A 194 19.89 22.75 -7.48
N GLU A 195 20.01 22.26 -8.69
CA GLU A 195 19.29 22.77 -9.86
C GLU A 195 18.38 21.71 -10.45
N VAL A 196 17.20 22.15 -10.90
CA VAL A 196 16.15 21.29 -11.46
C VAL A 196 15.55 21.97 -12.69
N ALA A 197 15.36 21.20 -13.78
CA ALA A 197 14.65 21.61 -14.97
C ALA A 197 13.48 20.65 -15.23
N ILE A 198 12.25 21.11 -15.01
CA ILE A 198 11.04 20.31 -15.21
C ILE A 198 10.40 20.72 -16.54
N PRO A 199 10.38 19.84 -17.56
CA PRO A 199 9.72 20.17 -18.83
C PRO A 199 8.20 20.21 -18.65
N PHE A 200 7.55 21.27 -19.14
CA PHE A 200 6.09 21.39 -19.03
C PHE A 200 5.35 20.19 -19.62
N LYS A 201 5.89 19.56 -20.66
CA LYS A 201 5.35 18.34 -21.25
C LYS A 201 5.34 17.11 -20.33
N SER A 202 6.02 17.15 -19.18
CA SER A 202 5.98 16.10 -18.15
C SER A 202 4.86 16.32 -17.13
N LEU A 203 4.17 17.47 -17.20
CA LEU A 203 3.09 17.85 -16.29
C LEU A 203 1.76 17.92 -17.03
N ARG A 204 0.67 17.74 -16.29
CA ARG A 204 -0.68 18.15 -16.72
C ARG A 204 -1.02 19.43 -15.98
N TYR A 205 -1.45 20.48 -16.69
CA TYR A 205 -1.61 21.78 -16.08
C TYR A 205 -2.65 22.66 -16.81
N VAL A 206 -3.05 23.73 -16.14
CA VAL A 206 -3.80 24.82 -16.75
C VAL A 206 -2.85 25.99 -17.04
N ALA A 207 -2.70 26.34 -18.33
CA ALA A 207 -1.86 27.42 -18.77
C ALA A 207 -2.63 28.73 -18.89
N GLY A 208 -1.93 29.88 -18.75
CA GLY A 208 -2.45 31.22 -19.02
C GLY A 208 -1.88 32.29 -18.08
N LYS A 209 -1.88 33.55 -18.52
CA LYS A 209 -1.27 34.68 -17.82
C LYS A 209 -1.72 34.87 -16.39
N ASP A 210 -3.01 34.68 -16.13
CA ASP A 210 -3.64 34.90 -14.84
C ASP A 210 -3.98 33.58 -14.14
N LYS A 211 -3.47 32.44 -14.62
CA LYS A 211 -3.66 31.14 -13.98
C LYS A 211 -2.71 31.01 -12.81
N LEU A 212 -3.26 30.47 -11.73
CA LEU A 212 -2.51 30.20 -10.51
C LEU A 212 -2.20 28.72 -10.43
N TRP A 213 -0.97 28.40 -10.04
CA TRP A 213 -0.62 27.08 -9.55
C TRP A 213 -0.36 27.19 -8.05
N GLY A 214 -0.84 26.20 -7.30
CA GLY A 214 -0.45 26.04 -5.92
C GLY A 214 0.98 25.49 -5.83
N ALA A 215 1.73 25.91 -4.82
CA ALA A 215 3.10 25.44 -4.63
C ALA A 215 3.49 25.38 -3.16
N HIS A 216 4.12 24.26 -2.79
CA HIS A 216 4.91 24.14 -1.57
C HIS A 216 6.36 23.87 -1.94
N PHE A 217 7.28 24.54 -1.24
CA PHE A 217 8.71 24.26 -1.25
C PHE A 217 9.11 23.91 0.18
N PHE A 218 9.86 22.81 0.36
CA PHE A 218 10.23 22.40 1.68
C PHE A 218 11.63 21.78 1.73
N ARG A 219 12.19 21.72 2.93
CA ARG A 219 13.47 21.09 3.24
C ARG A 219 13.30 20.16 4.44
N ARG A 220 13.94 18.99 4.39
CA ARG A 220 14.08 18.04 5.50
C ARG A 220 15.52 17.98 5.95
N ILE A 221 15.76 18.24 7.24
CA ILE A 221 17.09 18.14 7.87
C ILE A 221 17.05 16.99 8.87
N LYS A 222 17.67 15.87 8.52
CA LYS A 222 17.55 14.62 9.29
C LYS A 222 18.15 14.70 10.69
N ARG A 223 19.29 15.38 10.85
CA ARG A 223 19.98 15.45 12.14
C ARG A 223 19.22 16.25 13.20
N PHE A 224 18.37 17.16 12.80
CA PHE A 224 17.52 17.96 13.69
C PHE A 224 16.15 17.33 13.95
N ASN A 225 16.16 16.01 14.19
CA ASN A 225 14.96 15.22 14.45
C ASN A 225 13.97 15.19 13.28
N ASN A 226 14.50 15.08 12.05
CA ASN A 226 13.75 15.12 10.80
C ASN A 226 12.96 16.44 10.64
N GLU A 227 13.62 17.55 10.95
CA GLU A 227 13.06 18.90 10.83
C GLU A 227 12.48 19.09 9.44
N LEU A 228 11.28 19.64 9.37
CA LEU A 228 10.60 20.06 8.15
C LEU A 228 10.46 21.57 8.18
N ASP A 229 11.09 22.19 7.22
CA ASP A 229 11.02 23.62 6.96
C ASP A 229 10.23 23.83 5.67
N MET A 230 9.21 24.68 5.72
CA MET A 230 8.34 24.99 4.57
C MET A 230 8.35 26.48 4.27
N TRP A 231 8.26 26.81 2.99
CA TRP A 231 8.15 28.21 2.57
C TRP A 231 6.86 28.87 3.08
N MET A 232 5.72 28.13 3.06
CA MET A 232 4.46 28.57 3.64
C MET A 232 4.26 27.96 5.03
N PRO A 233 3.72 28.73 5.99
CA PRO A 233 3.41 28.19 7.32
C PRO A 233 2.23 27.24 7.24
N LEU A 234 2.19 26.23 8.12
CA LEU A 234 1.07 25.28 8.21
C LEU A 234 0.28 25.48 9.49
N ASN A 235 -1.01 25.66 9.37
CA ASN A 235 -1.95 25.63 10.48
C ASN A 235 -2.33 24.16 10.76
N ARG A 236 -1.99 23.66 11.93
CA ARG A 236 -2.29 22.29 12.35
C ARG A 236 -3.78 21.98 12.56
N ASP A 237 -4.63 23.02 12.62
CA ASP A 237 -6.09 22.88 12.64
C ASP A 237 -6.70 22.72 11.24
N ASN A 238 -5.88 22.81 10.18
CA ASN A 238 -6.29 22.52 8.82
C ASN A 238 -5.68 21.19 8.38
N SER A 239 -6.52 20.21 8.09
CA SER A 239 -6.07 18.88 7.71
C SER A 239 -5.59 18.76 6.25
N SER A 240 -5.86 19.74 5.39
CA SER A 240 -5.40 19.76 4.01
C SER A 240 -4.10 20.57 3.88
N TRP A 241 -3.04 19.93 3.44
CA TRP A 241 -1.77 20.62 3.17
C TRP A 241 -1.89 21.51 1.95
N LEU A 242 -2.44 20.99 0.85
CA LEU A 242 -2.60 21.72 -0.41
C LEU A 242 -3.52 22.95 -0.28
N ALA A 243 -4.45 22.95 0.69
CA ALA A 243 -5.26 24.15 0.94
C ALA A 243 -4.49 25.31 1.64
N GLN A 244 -3.21 25.08 1.97
CA GLN A 244 -2.33 26.03 2.68
C GLN A 244 -1.07 26.37 1.87
N GLU A 245 -1.06 26.01 0.60
CA GLU A 245 0.04 26.31 -0.31
C GLU A 245 0.12 27.79 -0.68
N GLY A 246 1.33 28.24 -1.06
CA GLY A 246 1.50 29.51 -1.74
C GLY A 246 1.09 29.40 -3.22
N HIS A 247 1.06 30.51 -3.92
CA HIS A 247 0.67 30.51 -5.33
C HIS A 247 1.77 31.11 -6.19
N ILE A 248 1.95 30.52 -7.37
CA ILE A 248 2.79 31.04 -8.44
C ILE A 248 1.93 31.39 -9.64
N THR A 249 2.34 32.37 -10.42
CA THR A 249 1.63 32.85 -11.60
C THR A 249 2.61 33.38 -12.66
N GLY A 250 2.07 33.82 -13.78
CA GLY A 250 2.87 34.44 -14.85
C GLY A 250 3.43 33.46 -15.87
N LEU A 251 2.99 32.19 -15.87
CA LEU A 251 3.39 31.18 -16.84
C LEU A 251 2.73 31.46 -18.22
N GLU A 252 3.36 32.34 -19.01
CA GLU A 252 2.87 32.78 -20.31
C GLU A 252 3.72 32.19 -21.45
N GLY A 253 3.05 31.81 -22.56
CA GLY A 253 3.75 31.29 -23.73
C GLY A 253 4.51 30.00 -23.48
N ILE A 254 4.03 29.20 -22.54
CA ILE A 254 4.56 27.85 -22.29
C ILE A 254 4.04 26.87 -23.35
N SER A 255 4.86 25.87 -23.67
CA SER A 255 4.58 24.95 -24.77
C SER A 255 3.38 24.07 -24.44
N THR A 256 2.38 24.06 -25.33
CA THR A 256 1.23 23.15 -25.32
C THR A 256 1.38 22.01 -26.35
N GLU A 257 2.61 21.70 -26.73
CA GLU A 257 2.90 20.70 -27.76
C GLU A 257 2.29 19.32 -27.37
N ARG A 258 1.73 18.67 -28.37
CA ARG A 258 1.32 17.27 -28.25
C ARG A 258 2.57 16.38 -28.20
N THR A 259 2.57 15.42 -27.33
CA THR A 259 3.73 14.54 -27.16
C THR A 259 3.33 13.09 -27.41
N LEU A 260 4.11 12.41 -28.24
CA LEU A 260 4.06 10.95 -28.40
C LEU A 260 5.30 10.35 -27.74
N GLU A 261 5.05 9.41 -26.83
CA GLU A 261 6.09 8.59 -26.22
C GLU A 261 5.84 7.12 -26.61
N LEU A 262 6.90 6.44 -27.05
CA LEU A 262 6.85 5.03 -27.38
C LEU A 262 7.99 4.34 -26.61
N ILE A 263 7.65 3.25 -25.95
CA ILE A 263 8.60 2.45 -25.16
C ILE A 263 8.52 0.99 -25.66
N PRO A 264 9.24 0.66 -26.74
CA PRO A 264 9.49 -0.73 -27.07
C PRO A 264 10.27 -1.40 -25.95
N SER A 265 9.92 -2.62 -25.64
CA SER A 265 10.61 -3.46 -24.65
C SER A 265 10.87 -4.86 -25.21
N LEU A 266 11.90 -5.49 -24.68
CA LEU A 266 12.24 -6.85 -25.00
C LEU A 266 12.74 -7.56 -23.75
N THR A 267 12.13 -8.71 -23.45
CA THR A 267 12.61 -9.61 -22.40
C THR A 267 13.01 -10.95 -23.01
N LEU A 268 14.23 -11.37 -22.70
CA LEU A 268 14.74 -12.71 -22.96
C LEU A 268 14.82 -13.42 -21.62
N SER A 269 14.22 -14.59 -21.49
CA SER A 269 14.28 -15.34 -20.23
C SER A 269 14.44 -16.84 -20.47
N GLU A 270 15.25 -17.47 -19.62
CA GLU A 270 15.37 -18.93 -19.52
C GLU A 270 14.94 -19.32 -18.11
N THR A 271 13.96 -20.19 -18.02
CA THR A 271 13.41 -20.67 -16.75
C THR A 271 13.62 -22.17 -16.64
N GLY A 272 14.28 -22.58 -15.55
CA GLY A 272 14.30 -23.97 -15.12
C GLY A 272 13.32 -24.15 -13.96
N LYS A 273 12.49 -25.16 -14.00
CA LYS A 273 11.56 -25.48 -12.90
C LYS A 273 11.42 -26.97 -12.68
N ARG A 274 11.10 -27.34 -11.47
CA ARG A 274 10.80 -28.71 -11.12
C ARG A 274 9.36 -29.02 -11.55
N LYS A 275 9.18 -30.11 -12.33
CA LYS A 275 7.88 -30.53 -12.87
C LYS A 275 7.55 -31.94 -12.44
N ALA A 276 6.27 -32.24 -12.29
CA ALA A 276 5.77 -33.60 -12.14
C ALA A 276 6.12 -34.42 -13.37
N THR A 277 6.46 -35.69 -13.17
CA THR A 277 6.88 -36.60 -14.24
C THR A 277 6.03 -37.84 -14.37
N LEU A 278 5.21 -38.15 -13.34
CA LEU A 278 4.30 -39.28 -13.35
C LEU A 278 2.95 -38.88 -13.97
N THR A 279 2.34 -39.82 -14.69
CA THR A 279 0.99 -39.66 -15.19
C THR A 279 -0.04 -39.73 -14.05
N SER A 280 -1.25 -39.24 -14.30
CA SER A 280 -2.36 -39.33 -13.34
C SER A 280 -2.62 -40.77 -12.91
N ASP A 281 -2.54 -41.74 -13.82
CA ASP A 281 -2.74 -43.18 -13.53
C ASP A 281 -1.67 -43.74 -12.61
N GLN A 282 -0.42 -43.35 -12.79
CA GLN A 282 0.70 -43.74 -11.93
C GLN A 282 0.56 -43.16 -10.52
N VAL A 283 0.13 -41.90 -10.41
CA VAL A 283 -0.14 -41.25 -9.12
C VAL A 283 -1.35 -41.92 -8.43
N ASN A 284 -2.42 -42.23 -9.18
CA ASN A 284 -3.58 -42.96 -8.65
C ASN A 284 -3.24 -44.39 -8.23
N ALA A 285 -2.25 -45.01 -8.84
CA ALA A 285 -1.69 -46.30 -8.46
C ALA A 285 -0.80 -46.20 -7.18
N GLY A 286 -0.71 -45.05 -6.55
CA GLY A 286 0.05 -44.82 -5.32
C GLY A 286 1.55 -44.53 -5.52
N MET A 287 2.02 -44.35 -6.76
CA MET A 287 3.40 -43.94 -7.02
C MET A 287 3.64 -42.49 -6.57
N LYS A 288 4.79 -42.25 -5.96
CA LYS A 288 5.17 -40.89 -5.52
C LYS A 288 6.11 -40.23 -6.53
N ASP A 289 5.68 -39.09 -7.07
CA ASP A 289 6.47 -38.33 -8.04
C ASP A 289 7.52 -37.46 -7.33
N PRO A 290 8.83 -37.72 -7.51
CA PRO A 290 9.89 -36.89 -6.94
C PRO A 290 10.02 -35.53 -7.65
N GLY A 291 9.41 -35.38 -8.82
CA GLY A 291 9.58 -34.25 -9.71
C GLY A 291 10.97 -34.20 -10.37
N ARG A 292 11.04 -33.79 -11.62
CA ARG A 292 12.26 -33.60 -12.40
C ARG A 292 12.52 -32.14 -12.68
N PHE A 293 13.77 -31.69 -12.53
CA PHE A 293 14.15 -30.34 -12.93
C PHE A 293 14.30 -30.27 -14.46
N VAL A 294 13.56 -29.37 -15.09
CA VAL A 294 13.52 -29.18 -16.55
C VAL A 294 13.85 -27.74 -16.86
N ASN A 295 14.78 -27.52 -17.76
CA ASN A 295 15.04 -26.22 -18.36
C ASN A 295 14.08 -26.02 -19.54
N GLU A 296 13.37 -24.91 -19.53
CA GLU A 296 12.48 -24.52 -20.63
C GLU A 296 13.30 -23.78 -21.72
N PRO A 297 12.83 -23.78 -22.97
CA PRO A 297 13.47 -22.98 -24.03
C PRO A 297 13.49 -21.50 -23.65
N VAL A 298 14.45 -20.77 -24.20
CA VAL A 298 14.51 -19.31 -24.03
C VAL A 298 13.24 -18.69 -24.61
N LYS A 299 12.53 -17.96 -23.75
CA LYS A 299 11.36 -17.17 -24.14
C LYS A 299 11.82 -15.82 -24.66
N PHE A 300 11.31 -15.44 -25.81
CA PHE A 300 11.46 -14.14 -26.44
C PHE A 300 10.13 -13.38 -26.29
N ASP A 301 10.13 -12.25 -25.60
CA ASP A 301 8.91 -11.52 -25.23
C ASP A 301 9.03 -10.03 -25.59
N PRO A 302 8.67 -9.64 -26.83
CA PRO A 302 8.66 -8.25 -27.25
C PRO A 302 7.37 -7.56 -26.81
N GLY A 303 7.47 -6.31 -26.37
CA GLY A 303 6.32 -5.51 -25.98
C GLY A 303 6.43 -4.06 -26.45
N LEU A 304 5.31 -3.36 -26.49
CA LEU A 304 5.24 -1.95 -26.80
C LEU A 304 4.28 -1.25 -25.85
N THR A 305 4.74 -0.19 -25.21
CA THR A 305 3.89 0.73 -24.47
C THR A 305 4.00 2.11 -25.13
N GLY A 306 2.89 2.82 -25.24
CA GLY A 306 2.86 4.13 -25.81
C GLY A 306 1.95 5.09 -25.05
N LYS A 307 2.26 6.37 -25.14
CA LYS A 307 1.51 7.46 -24.52
C LYS A 307 1.39 8.61 -25.52
N PHE A 308 0.19 9.11 -25.69
CA PHE A 308 -0.10 10.26 -26.54
C PHE A 308 -0.87 11.34 -25.75
N SER A 309 -0.25 12.49 -25.57
CA SER A 309 -0.90 13.67 -24.99
C SER A 309 -1.78 14.33 -26.03
N ILE A 310 -3.11 14.06 -25.98
CA ILE A 310 -4.10 14.67 -26.89
C ILE A 310 -4.16 16.17 -26.64
N THR A 311 -4.19 16.55 -25.36
CA THR A 311 -4.06 17.93 -24.87
C THR A 311 -3.16 17.89 -23.63
N PRO A 312 -2.72 19.02 -23.08
CA PRO A 312 -1.98 19.03 -21.81
C PRO A 312 -2.70 18.33 -20.65
N ASN A 313 -4.03 18.21 -20.73
CA ASN A 313 -4.87 17.68 -19.67
C ASN A 313 -5.46 16.29 -19.96
N VAL A 314 -5.31 15.79 -21.20
CA VAL A 314 -5.92 14.52 -21.65
C VAL A 314 -4.87 13.65 -22.31
N THR A 315 -4.72 12.44 -21.81
CA THR A 315 -3.73 11.48 -22.28
C THR A 315 -4.37 10.16 -22.65
N LEU A 316 -3.93 9.62 -23.77
CA LEU A 316 -4.22 8.26 -24.23
C LEU A 316 -2.97 7.41 -24.05
N ASP A 317 -3.05 6.38 -23.22
CA ASP A 317 -2.00 5.37 -23.05
C ASP A 317 -2.46 4.08 -23.72
N PHE A 318 -1.52 3.36 -24.33
CA PHE A 318 -1.79 2.03 -24.90
C PHE A 318 -0.63 1.08 -24.66
N ALA A 319 -0.91 -0.20 -24.58
CA ALA A 319 0.07 -1.25 -24.42
C ALA A 319 -0.31 -2.45 -25.27
N ILE A 320 0.68 -3.06 -25.93
CA ILE A 320 0.55 -4.28 -26.74
C ILE A 320 1.58 -5.25 -26.21
N ASN A 321 1.16 -6.42 -25.78
CA ASN A 321 1.99 -7.43 -25.12
C ASN A 321 2.98 -6.78 -24.14
N PRO A 322 2.48 -5.97 -23.19
CA PRO A 322 3.37 -5.27 -22.29
C PRO A 322 4.13 -6.28 -21.44
N ASP A 323 5.46 -6.11 -21.39
CA ASP A 323 6.29 -6.93 -20.53
C ASP A 323 6.05 -6.58 -19.05
N PHE A 324 5.24 -7.38 -18.40
CA PHE A 324 4.96 -7.29 -16.98
C PHE A 324 5.85 -8.21 -16.13
N ALA A 325 6.89 -8.80 -16.72
CA ALA A 325 7.87 -9.54 -15.95
C ALA A 325 8.46 -8.63 -14.86
N GLN A 326 8.21 -9.01 -13.63
CA GLN A 326 8.65 -8.22 -12.48
C GLN A 326 10.16 -8.33 -12.36
N VAL A 327 10.86 -7.22 -12.57
CA VAL A 327 12.30 -7.11 -12.33
C VAL A 327 12.62 -7.33 -10.85
N GLU A 328 11.70 -6.89 -9.97
CA GLU A 328 11.80 -7.08 -8.52
C GLU A 328 10.66 -8.00 -8.05
N SER A 329 10.98 -9.21 -7.62
CA SER A 329 9.98 -10.09 -7.03
C SER A 329 9.44 -9.50 -5.71
N ASP A 330 8.20 -9.84 -5.39
CA ASP A 330 7.59 -9.45 -4.13
C ASP A 330 8.38 -10.02 -2.94
N GLN A 331 8.34 -9.31 -1.81
CA GLN A 331 8.98 -9.78 -0.59
C GLN A 331 8.28 -11.04 -0.08
N LEU A 332 9.08 -11.96 0.51
CA LEU A 332 8.50 -13.06 1.25
C LEU A 332 7.68 -12.53 2.43
N VAL A 333 6.49 -13.05 2.57
CA VAL A 333 5.59 -12.79 3.67
C VAL A 333 5.23 -14.10 4.35
N VAL A 334 4.89 -14.04 5.62
CA VAL A 334 4.36 -15.19 6.36
C VAL A 334 3.08 -15.66 5.68
N THR A 335 3.03 -16.92 5.31
CA THR A 335 1.87 -17.54 4.68
C THR A 335 1.14 -18.52 5.62
N ALA A 336 1.73 -18.85 6.78
CA ALA A 336 1.09 -19.67 7.78
C ALA A 336 -0.11 -18.94 8.40
N ASN A 337 -1.19 -19.69 8.64
CA ASN A 337 -2.41 -19.19 9.26
C ASN A 337 -3.07 -17.99 8.52
N GLN A 338 -2.93 -17.95 7.22
CA GLN A 338 -3.50 -16.89 6.36
C GLN A 338 -4.96 -17.24 6.02
N ARG A 339 -5.87 -16.41 6.49
CA ARG A 339 -7.31 -16.55 6.23
C ARG A 339 -7.75 -15.83 4.96
N PHE A 340 -7.15 -14.68 4.67
CA PHE A 340 -7.55 -13.79 3.59
C PHE A 340 -6.44 -13.61 2.57
N PRO A 341 -6.78 -13.29 1.31
CA PRO A 341 -5.79 -12.99 0.28
C PRO A 341 -4.88 -11.83 0.72
N ILE A 342 -3.59 -11.92 0.35
CA ILE A 342 -2.60 -10.86 0.59
C ILE A 342 -2.72 -9.81 -0.51
N PHE A 343 -2.76 -8.55 -0.12
CA PHE A 343 -2.74 -7.43 -1.05
C PHE A 343 -1.31 -7.14 -1.50
N PHE A 344 -1.08 -7.10 -2.80
CA PHE A 344 0.16 -6.64 -3.40
C PHE A 344 -0.11 -5.38 -4.22
N SER A 345 0.63 -4.32 -3.96
CA SER A 345 0.49 -3.05 -4.73
C SER A 345 0.85 -3.25 -6.20
N GLU A 346 0.26 -2.42 -7.08
CA GLU A 346 0.63 -2.36 -8.51
C GLU A 346 2.08 -1.86 -8.65
N LYS A 347 2.81 -2.39 -9.62
CA LYS A 347 4.20 -2.00 -9.93
C LYS A 347 4.45 -1.79 -11.43
N ARG A 348 3.46 -2.12 -12.26
CA ARG A 348 3.59 -2.05 -13.71
C ARG A 348 3.35 -0.62 -14.21
N PRO A 349 4.33 0.01 -14.91
CA PRO A 349 4.28 1.43 -15.26
C PRO A 349 3.02 1.86 -16.02
N PHE A 350 2.53 1.04 -16.97
CA PHE A 350 1.30 1.34 -17.70
C PHE A 350 0.09 1.55 -16.81
N PHE A 351 -0.06 0.77 -15.74
CA PHE A 351 -1.19 0.89 -14.83
C PHE A 351 -0.99 1.96 -13.76
N LEU A 352 0.25 2.28 -13.40
CA LEU A 352 0.56 3.27 -12.35
C LEU A 352 0.21 4.69 -12.76
N GLU A 353 0.44 5.06 -13.99
CA GLU A 353 0.14 6.42 -14.44
C GLU A 353 -1.37 6.70 -14.42
N GLY A 354 -1.79 7.72 -13.67
CA GLY A 354 -3.19 8.11 -13.51
C GLY A 354 -4.06 7.11 -12.73
N ILE A 355 -3.45 6.15 -12.00
CA ILE A 355 -4.17 5.16 -11.19
C ILE A 355 -5.01 5.83 -10.09
N ASP A 356 -4.57 6.98 -9.59
CA ASP A 356 -5.28 7.79 -8.61
C ASP A 356 -6.68 8.20 -9.05
N ILE A 357 -6.90 8.32 -10.36
CA ILE A 357 -8.24 8.62 -10.92
C ILE A 357 -9.23 7.50 -10.58
N PHE A 358 -8.79 6.24 -10.64
CA PHE A 358 -9.60 5.04 -10.38
C PHE A 358 -9.71 4.68 -8.90
N ASN A 359 -8.92 5.29 -8.03
CA ASN A 359 -8.98 5.04 -6.61
C ASN A 359 -10.31 5.51 -6.01
N THR A 360 -10.89 4.66 -5.17
CA THR A 360 -12.10 4.93 -4.41
C THR A 360 -11.94 4.48 -2.97
N GLN A 361 -12.88 4.86 -2.10
CA GLN A 361 -12.86 4.48 -0.68
C GLN A 361 -12.77 2.95 -0.48
N ILE A 362 -13.38 2.20 -1.39
CA ILE A 362 -13.30 0.75 -1.46
C ILE A 362 -12.39 0.38 -2.63
N ALA A 363 -11.49 -0.60 -2.45
CA ALA A 363 -10.62 -1.09 -3.52
C ALA A 363 -11.40 -1.86 -4.61
N ALA A 364 -12.34 -1.15 -5.29
CA ALA A 364 -13.14 -1.70 -6.36
C ALA A 364 -12.36 -1.84 -7.68
N VAL A 365 -11.22 -1.18 -7.79
CA VAL A 365 -10.24 -1.31 -8.86
C VAL A 365 -8.90 -1.71 -8.27
N HIS A 366 -8.33 -2.79 -8.79
CA HIS A 366 -7.01 -3.32 -8.46
C HIS A 366 -6.43 -3.95 -9.72
N THR A 367 -5.65 -3.21 -10.45
CA THR A 367 -5.19 -3.57 -11.80
C THR A 367 -4.35 -4.84 -11.87
N ARG A 368 -3.77 -5.32 -10.75
CA ARG A 368 -3.09 -6.63 -10.70
C ARG A 368 -4.01 -7.83 -10.95
N THR A 369 -5.33 -7.65 -10.95
CA THR A 369 -6.29 -8.68 -11.40
C THR A 369 -6.26 -8.89 -12.91
N ILE A 370 -5.73 -7.93 -13.68
CA ILE A 370 -5.41 -8.06 -15.10
C ILE A 370 -3.99 -8.65 -15.16
N ILE A 371 -3.86 -9.94 -15.46
CA ILE A 371 -2.63 -10.69 -15.22
C ILE A 371 -1.66 -10.56 -16.39
N ASP A 372 -2.12 -10.86 -17.61
CA ASP A 372 -1.31 -10.98 -18.82
C ASP A 372 -2.08 -10.41 -20.03
N PRO A 373 -2.21 -9.06 -20.12
CA PRO A 373 -3.00 -8.47 -21.20
C PRO A 373 -2.26 -8.50 -22.53
N ASP A 374 -2.92 -9.02 -23.56
CA ASP A 374 -2.44 -8.91 -24.95
C ASP A 374 -2.42 -7.46 -25.40
N TYR A 375 -3.44 -6.70 -25.01
CA TYR A 375 -3.50 -5.26 -25.22
C TYR A 375 -4.30 -4.57 -24.12
N ALA A 376 -3.95 -3.33 -23.89
CA ALA A 376 -4.68 -2.44 -22.99
C ALA A 376 -4.65 -1.01 -23.51
N VAL A 377 -5.74 -0.28 -23.31
CA VAL A 377 -5.88 1.14 -23.67
C VAL A 377 -6.45 1.89 -22.47
N LYS A 378 -5.89 3.05 -22.20
CA LYS A 378 -6.31 3.88 -21.08
C LYS A 378 -6.41 5.34 -21.53
N LEU A 379 -7.56 5.96 -21.36
CA LEU A 379 -7.81 7.37 -21.60
C LEU A 379 -8.09 8.05 -20.26
N THR A 380 -7.27 9.04 -19.90
CA THR A 380 -7.42 9.77 -18.63
C THR A 380 -7.30 11.26 -18.83
N GLY A 381 -8.04 12.03 -18.07
CA GLY A 381 -7.95 13.49 -18.19
C GLY A 381 -8.78 14.26 -17.17
N LYS A 382 -8.52 15.56 -17.13
CA LYS A 382 -9.33 16.53 -16.40
C LYS A 382 -9.66 17.71 -17.31
N VAL A 383 -10.95 17.99 -17.47
CA VAL A 383 -11.44 19.15 -18.23
C VAL A 383 -12.34 19.95 -17.29
N ASP A 384 -11.93 21.17 -17.00
CA ASP A 384 -12.55 22.04 -16.01
C ASP A 384 -12.72 21.31 -14.65
N ARG A 385 -13.96 21.06 -14.22
CA ARG A 385 -14.31 20.37 -12.98
C ARG A 385 -14.52 18.88 -13.16
N ASN A 386 -14.34 18.33 -14.36
CA ASN A 386 -14.63 16.94 -14.65
C ASN A 386 -13.33 16.16 -14.83
N THR A 387 -13.11 15.14 -14.02
CA THR A 387 -12.04 14.17 -14.18
C THR A 387 -12.65 12.87 -14.70
N PHE A 388 -12.02 12.27 -15.69
CA PHE A 388 -12.48 11.00 -16.26
C PHE A 388 -11.32 10.03 -16.48
N GLY A 389 -11.64 8.75 -16.42
CA GLY A 389 -10.74 7.64 -16.71
C GLY A 389 -11.51 6.50 -17.36
N LEU A 390 -10.99 5.98 -18.46
CA LEU A 390 -11.47 4.77 -19.13
C LEU A 390 -10.27 3.84 -19.31
N LEU A 391 -10.39 2.59 -18.89
CA LEU A 391 -9.40 1.54 -19.14
C LEU A 391 -10.11 0.33 -19.74
N LEU A 392 -9.58 -0.16 -20.86
CA LEU A 392 -10.02 -1.36 -21.54
C LEU A 392 -8.82 -2.30 -21.70
N ALA A 393 -9.02 -3.60 -21.47
CA ALA A 393 -7.97 -4.61 -21.65
C ALA A 393 -8.53 -5.96 -22.07
N SER A 394 -7.72 -6.70 -22.83
CA SER A 394 -7.90 -8.12 -23.13
C SER A 394 -6.84 -8.89 -22.37
N ASP A 395 -7.25 -9.69 -21.37
CA ASP A 395 -6.38 -10.41 -20.45
C ASP A 395 -6.33 -11.90 -20.80
N ASN A 396 -5.21 -12.37 -21.29
CA ASN A 396 -4.95 -13.77 -21.62
C ASN A 396 -4.73 -14.65 -20.36
N GLY A 397 -4.35 -14.03 -19.23
CA GLY A 397 -3.98 -14.77 -18.01
C GLY A 397 -4.95 -15.88 -17.58
N PRO A 398 -6.28 -15.68 -17.58
CA PRO A 398 -7.21 -16.72 -17.15
C PRO A 398 -7.28 -17.96 -18.06
N GLY A 399 -6.94 -17.83 -19.33
CA GLY A 399 -6.98 -18.91 -20.31
C GLY A 399 -5.62 -19.48 -20.69
N ASN A 400 -4.54 -18.91 -20.19
CA ASN A 400 -3.16 -19.31 -20.46
C ASN A 400 -2.72 -20.45 -19.54
N PHE A 401 -3.22 -21.67 -19.81
CA PHE A 401 -2.86 -22.88 -19.08
C PHE A 401 -1.49 -23.41 -19.49
N SER A 402 -0.73 -23.97 -18.52
CA SER A 402 0.49 -24.72 -18.84
C SER A 402 0.15 -25.98 -19.69
N PRO A 403 1.09 -26.52 -20.43
CA PRO A 403 0.86 -27.76 -21.19
C PRO A 403 0.32 -28.90 -20.32
N GLU A 404 0.76 -28.97 -19.06
CA GLU A 404 0.31 -29.97 -18.08
C GLU A 404 -1.13 -29.71 -17.64
N ASP A 405 -1.45 -28.44 -17.32
CA ASP A 405 -2.79 -28.05 -16.85
C ASP A 405 -3.84 -28.17 -17.98
N ARG A 406 -3.45 -27.98 -19.25
CA ARG A 406 -4.32 -28.15 -20.40
C ARG A 406 -4.93 -29.54 -20.51
N LEU A 407 -4.25 -30.58 -19.99
CA LEU A 407 -4.73 -31.96 -20.02
C LEU A 407 -5.95 -32.17 -19.11
N THR A 408 -6.13 -31.35 -18.08
CA THR A 408 -7.20 -31.45 -17.11
C THR A 408 -8.13 -30.23 -17.11
N ALA A 409 -7.76 -29.16 -17.80
CA ALA A 409 -8.57 -27.95 -17.90
C ALA A 409 -9.83 -28.19 -18.77
N ASP A 410 -10.92 -27.51 -18.42
CA ASP A 410 -12.12 -27.47 -19.27
C ASP A 410 -11.76 -26.77 -20.59
N PRO A 411 -11.94 -27.45 -21.75
CA PRO A 411 -11.57 -26.90 -23.07
C PRO A 411 -12.24 -25.54 -23.39
N ARG A 412 -13.35 -25.21 -22.73
CA ARG A 412 -14.04 -23.92 -22.92
C ARG A 412 -13.21 -22.73 -22.46
N PHE A 413 -12.27 -22.93 -21.52
CA PHE A 413 -11.46 -21.86 -20.94
C PHE A 413 -10.06 -21.75 -21.58
N VAL A 414 -9.59 -22.83 -22.22
CA VAL A 414 -8.24 -22.88 -22.81
C VAL A 414 -8.12 -21.86 -23.94
N ASP A 415 -7.04 -21.07 -23.95
CA ASP A 415 -6.73 -20.02 -24.93
C ASP A 415 -7.85 -18.97 -25.10
N LYS A 416 -8.59 -18.68 -24.03
CA LYS A 416 -9.60 -17.62 -23.99
C LYS A 416 -9.11 -16.43 -23.19
N ASN A 417 -9.47 -15.25 -23.65
CA ASN A 417 -9.16 -14.00 -22.98
C ASN A 417 -10.31 -13.48 -22.14
N ALA A 418 -10.00 -12.82 -21.04
CA ALA A 418 -10.98 -12.04 -20.32
C ALA A 418 -11.04 -10.61 -20.87
N ALA A 419 -12.25 -10.13 -21.14
CA ALA A 419 -12.47 -8.72 -21.44
C ALA A 419 -12.63 -7.93 -20.13
N VAL A 420 -11.88 -6.83 -20.00
CA VAL A 420 -11.92 -5.94 -18.84
C VAL A 420 -12.22 -4.52 -19.27
N GLY A 421 -13.14 -3.85 -18.55
CA GLY A 421 -13.47 -2.44 -18.75
C GLY A 421 -13.61 -1.73 -17.41
N ILE A 422 -13.07 -0.52 -17.29
CA ILE A 422 -13.19 0.32 -16.10
C ILE A 422 -13.52 1.74 -16.57
N LEU A 423 -14.58 2.33 -16.03
CA LEU A 423 -14.98 3.72 -16.27
C LEU A 423 -15.05 4.47 -14.95
N ARG A 424 -14.42 5.61 -14.89
CA ARG A 424 -14.41 6.52 -13.76
C ARG A 424 -14.77 7.93 -14.21
N LEU A 425 -15.73 8.56 -13.52
CA LEU A 425 -16.09 9.96 -13.70
C LEU A 425 -16.10 10.64 -12.34
N LYS A 426 -15.55 11.85 -12.23
CA LYS A 426 -15.60 12.69 -11.03
C LYS A 426 -15.99 14.10 -11.42
N HIS A 427 -16.83 14.74 -10.63
CA HIS A 427 -17.19 16.16 -10.76
C HIS A 427 -16.86 16.89 -9.47
N ASP A 428 -16.05 17.95 -9.58
CA ASP A 428 -15.63 18.76 -8.44
C ASP A 428 -16.75 19.68 -7.99
N ILE A 429 -17.08 19.68 -6.69
CA ILE A 429 -18.10 20.49 -6.07
C ILE A 429 -17.45 21.63 -5.29
N GLY A 430 -17.93 22.87 -5.51
CA GLY A 430 -17.38 24.02 -4.79
C GLY A 430 -15.95 24.36 -5.22
N LYS A 431 -15.15 24.88 -4.28
CA LYS A 431 -13.81 25.37 -4.56
C LYS A 431 -12.68 24.51 -4.00
N LYS A 432 -12.93 23.55 -3.11
CA LYS A 432 -11.89 22.82 -2.39
C LYS A 432 -12.29 21.38 -2.08
N ASP A 433 -11.46 20.42 -2.45
CA ASP A 433 -11.40 19.04 -1.95
C ASP A 433 -12.75 18.34 -1.75
N SER A 434 -13.74 18.67 -2.60
CA SER A 434 -15.05 18.01 -2.57
C SER A 434 -15.45 17.58 -3.96
N PHE A 435 -15.99 16.36 -4.07
CA PHE A 435 -16.44 15.82 -5.35
C PHE A 435 -17.57 14.82 -5.20
N VAL A 436 -18.26 14.56 -6.30
CA VAL A 436 -19.08 13.38 -6.53
C VAL A 436 -18.49 12.59 -7.67
N GLY A 437 -18.60 11.26 -7.61
CA GLY A 437 -18.01 10.37 -8.60
C GLY A 437 -18.95 9.23 -8.97
N PHE A 438 -18.69 8.67 -10.12
CA PHE A 438 -19.29 7.45 -10.63
C PHE A 438 -18.19 6.48 -11.05
N LEU A 439 -18.32 5.21 -10.65
CA LEU A 439 -17.43 4.12 -11.04
C LEU A 439 -18.26 3.00 -11.66
N ALA A 440 -17.76 2.44 -12.77
CA ALA A 440 -18.26 1.19 -13.31
C ALA A 440 -17.08 0.30 -13.69
N THR A 441 -17.19 -1.01 -13.42
CA THR A 441 -16.23 -2.02 -13.86
C THR A 441 -16.97 -3.19 -14.50
N TYR A 442 -16.31 -3.79 -15.47
CA TYR A 442 -16.80 -4.95 -16.22
C TYR A 442 -15.67 -5.94 -16.40
N ARG A 443 -15.90 -7.21 -16.10
CA ARG A 443 -15.02 -8.33 -16.44
C ARG A 443 -15.86 -9.49 -16.96
N ARG A 444 -15.48 -10.03 -18.11
CA ARG A 444 -16.11 -11.22 -18.69
C ARG A 444 -15.04 -12.21 -19.10
N PHE A 445 -15.22 -13.45 -18.71
CA PHE A 445 -14.40 -14.58 -19.13
C PHE A 445 -15.32 -15.73 -19.55
N VAL A 446 -15.42 -15.97 -20.85
CA VAL A 446 -16.34 -16.94 -21.48
C VAL A 446 -17.80 -16.59 -21.12
N ASP A 447 -18.47 -17.40 -20.32
CA ASP A 447 -19.86 -17.22 -19.87
C ASP A 447 -19.94 -16.62 -18.43
N GLN A 448 -18.82 -16.52 -17.75
CA GLN A 448 -18.70 -15.87 -16.44
C GLN A 448 -18.48 -14.37 -16.59
N TYR A 449 -19.14 -13.58 -15.76
CA TYR A 449 -18.99 -12.14 -15.77
C TYR A 449 -19.18 -11.53 -14.37
N ASN A 450 -18.62 -10.34 -14.19
CA ASN A 450 -18.85 -9.45 -13.06
C ASN A 450 -19.02 -8.03 -13.57
N GLU A 451 -20.16 -7.46 -13.25
CA GLU A 451 -20.52 -6.06 -13.52
C GLU A 451 -20.65 -5.35 -12.20
N LEU A 452 -20.03 -4.18 -12.08
CA LEU A 452 -20.10 -3.35 -10.88
C LEU A 452 -20.33 -1.92 -11.30
N GLY A 453 -21.19 -1.21 -10.57
CA GLY A 453 -21.43 0.21 -10.79
C GLY A 453 -21.96 0.91 -9.56
N GLY A 454 -21.68 2.21 -9.44
CA GLY A 454 -22.20 3.03 -8.36
C GLY A 454 -21.52 4.37 -8.21
N PHE A 455 -21.81 5.02 -7.11
CA PHE A 455 -21.44 6.40 -6.84
C PHE A 455 -20.60 6.51 -5.57
N ASP A 456 -19.76 7.54 -5.54
CA ASP A 456 -19.00 7.95 -4.37
C ASP A 456 -18.96 9.47 -4.25
N SER A 457 -18.66 9.95 -3.06
CA SER A 457 -18.50 11.36 -2.77
C SER A 457 -17.45 11.57 -1.69
N ARG A 458 -16.81 12.72 -1.74
CA ARG A 458 -16.00 13.27 -0.66
C ARG A 458 -16.41 14.72 -0.47
N LEU A 459 -16.70 15.10 0.74
CA LEU A 459 -17.17 16.44 1.11
C LEU A 459 -16.29 16.98 2.23
N ARG A 460 -15.67 18.13 1.99
CA ARG A 460 -14.96 18.87 3.03
C ARG A 460 -15.97 19.71 3.81
N VAL A 461 -16.32 19.22 4.99
CA VAL A 461 -17.30 19.88 5.86
C VAL A 461 -16.74 21.19 6.43
N ASN A 462 -15.46 21.15 6.89
CA ASN A 462 -14.73 22.32 7.38
C ASN A 462 -13.22 22.08 7.23
N LYS A 463 -12.38 22.98 7.77
CA LYS A 463 -10.91 22.91 7.64
C LYS A 463 -10.29 21.61 8.18
N SER A 464 -10.89 20.99 9.18
CA SER A 464 -10.37 19.79 9.83
C SER A 464 -11.19 18.53 9.59
N THR A 465 -12.37 18.64 8.95
CA THR A 465 -13.34 17.52 8.87
C THR A 465 -13.71 17.23 7.43
N THR A 466 -13.61 15.96 7.07
CA THR A 466 -14.07 15.42 5.79
C THR A 466 -15.10 14.31 6.01
N PHE A 467 -16.07 14.23 5.12
CA PHE A 467 -17.02 13.12 5.05
C PHE A 467 -16.92 12.48 3.66
N SER A 468 -16.80 11.15 3.62
CA SER A 468 -16.80 10.38 2.38
C SER A 468 -17.88 9.31 2.44
N ALA A 469 -18.49 9.03 1.31
CA ALA A 469 -19.48 7.97 1.16
C ALA A 469 -19.36 7.30 -0.21
N GLN A 470 -19.58 6.00 -0.26
CA GLN A 470 -19.60 5.21 -1.48
C GLN A 470 -20.65 4.12 -1.42
N VAL A 471 -21.35 3.89 -2.52
CA VAL A 471 -22.28 2.76 -2.72
C VAL A 471 -22.04 2.16 -4.09
N LEU A 472 -21.78 0.85 -4.15
CA LEU A 472 -21.60 0.10 -5.40
C LEU A 472 -22.51 -1.13 -5.40
N ALA A 473 -23.14 -1.41 -6.52
CA ALA A 473 -23.90 -2.62 -6.76
C ALA A 473 -23.14 -3.54 -7.73
N THR A 474 -23.34 -4.84 -7.58
CA THR A 474 -22.73 -5.85 -8.46
C THR A 474 -23.74 -6.83 -8.97
N HIS A 475 -23.56 -7.25 -10.23
CA HIS A 475 -24.25 -8.37 -10.87
C HIS A 475 -23.20 -9.34 -11.42
N SER A 476 -23.26 -10.62 -11.02
CA SER A 476 -22.23 -11.58 -11.38
C SER A 476 -22.82 -12.92 -11.75
N ARG A 477 -22.25 -13.57 -12.79
CA ARG A 477 -22.46 -14.99 -13.08
C ARG A 477 -21.17 -15.74 -12.94
N ARG A 478 -21.14 -16.72 -12.06
CA ARG A 478 -19.99 -17.60 -11.86
C ARG A 478 -20.33 -18.79 -10.97
N ASN A 479 -19.36 -19.65 -10.76
CA ASN A 479 -19.43 -20.73 -9.80
C ASN A 479 -19.37 -20.18 -8.37
N PHE A 480 -20.46 -20.28 -7.61
CA PHE A 480 -20.54 -19.94 -6.20
C PHE A 480 -20.55 -21.22 -5.36
N PHE A 481 -19.73 -21.26 -4.32
CA PHE A 481 -19.78 -22.33 -3.35
C PHE A 481 -20.87 -22.07 -2.31
N PHE A 482 -21.74 -23.06 -2.10
CA PHE A 482 -22.83 -23.01 -1.14
C PHE A 482 -22.51 -23.98 0.01
N PRO A 483 -21.99 -23.48 1.14
CA PRO A 483 -21.58 -24.32 2.26
C PRO A 483 -22.74 -25.14 2.86
N GLU A 484 -23.97 -24.63 2.80
CA GLU A 484 -25.15 -25.28 3.34
C GLU A 484 -25.45 -26.62 2.69
N ILE A 485 -25.07 -26.78 1.43
CA ILE A 485 -25.25 -28.01 0.64
C ILE A 485 -23.93 -28.63 0.19
N GLY A 486 -22.80 -27.98 0.50
CA GLY A 486 -21.48 -28.44 0.10
C GLY A 486 -21.22 -28.49 -1.39
N GLN A 487 -21.91 -27.70 -2.18
CA GLN A 487 -21.84 -27.73 -3.65
C GLN A 487 -21.43 -26.40 -4.24
N THR A 488 -20.74 -26.47 -5.37
CA THR A 488 -20.44 -25.32 -6.24
C THR A 488 -21.42 -25.29 -7.40
N LEU A 489 -22.18 -24.22 -7.51
CA LEU A 489 -23.21 -24.05 -8.54
C LEU A 489 -22.93 -22.82 -9.40
N ASP A 490 -23.08 -22.92 -10.72
CA ASP A 490 -23.10 -21.77 -11.63
C ASP A 490 -24.41 -21.00 -11.46
N ARG A 491 -24.31 -19.80 -10.93
CA ARG A 491 -25.48 -18.94 -10.63
C ARG A 491 -25.21 -17.48 -10.94
N LYS A 492 -26.33 -16.77 -11.11
CA LYS A 492 -26.35 -15.30 -11.16
C LYS A 492 -26.72 -14.78 -9.79
N GLU A 493 -25.88 -13.91 -9.26
CA GLU A 493 -26.09 -13.33 -7.93
C GLU A 493 -25.86 -11.81 -7.96
N ASN A 494 -26.62 -11.12 -7.13
CA ASN A 494 -26.53 -9.68 -6.95
C ASN A 494 -25.93 -9.38 -5.58
N GLY A 495 -25.13 -8.34 -5.52
CA GLY A 495 -24.56 -7.87 -4.27
C GLY A 495 -24.42 -6.36 -4.26
N PHE A 496 -24.21 -5.82 -3.09
CA PHE A 496 -23.86 -4.41 -2.95
C PHE A 496 -22.87 -4.20 -1.80
N ILE A 497 -22.23 -3.06 -1.82
CA ILE A 497 -21.36 -2.57 -0.78
C ILE A 497 -21.65 -1.10 -0.54
N TYR A 498 -21.60 -0.70 0.72
CA TYR A 498 -21.53 0.71 1.10
C TYR A 498 -20.31 0.96 1.97
N ALA A 499 -19.81 2.18 1.92
CA ALA A 499 -18.79 2.68 2.82
C ALA A 499 -19.09 4.12 3.19
N THR A 500 -18.84 4.48 4.45
CA THR A 500 -18.85 5.87 4.90
C THR A 500 -17.63 6.12 5.79
N ASP A 501 -17.14 7.34 5.77
CA ASP A 501 -16.00 7.77 6.57
C ASP A 501 -16.20 9.21 7.01
N LEU A 502 -16.10 9.47 8.30
CA LEU A 502 -16.10 10.79 8.91
C LEU A 502 -14.78 10.99 9.64
N ASN A 503 -13.89 11.73 9.03
CA ASN A 503 -12.56 12.01 9.56
C ASN A 503 -12.46 13.45 10.05
N MET A 504 -11.98 13.63 11.28
CA MET A 504 -11.62 14.92 11.84
C MET A 504 -10.19 14.87 12.36
N SER A 505 -9.35 15.75 11.87
CA SER A 505 -7.95 15.88 12.29
C SER A 505 -7.65 17.30 12.72
N GLY A 506 -7.74 17.54 14.03
CA GLY A 506 -7.38 18.81 14.65
C GLY A 506 -5.98 18.76 15.26
N ARG A 507 -5.55 19.86 15.87
CA ARG A 507 -4.22 20.06 16.46
C ARG A 507 -3.87 19.00 17.52
N HIS A 508 -4.77 18.78 18.46
CA HIS A 508 -4.61 17.82 19.55
C HIS A 508 -5.50 16.59 19.38
N LEU A 509 -6.76 16.81 19.10
CA LEU A 509 -7.77 15.77 18.99
C LEU A 509 -7.97 15.39 17.52
N GLY A 510 -8.01 14.10 17.26
CA GLY A 510 -8.45 13.53 16.00
C GLY A 510 -9.40 12.38 16.24
N TYR A 511 -10.40 12.23 15.39
CA TYR A 511 -11.23 11.03 15.34
C TYR A 511 -11.55 10.65 13.90
N ASP A 512 -11.78 9.37 13.73
CA ASP A 512 -12.20 8.77 12.48
C ASP A 512 -13.30 7.75 12.80
N TYR A 513 -14.45 7.90 12.16
CA TYR A 513 -15.52 6.90 12.23
C TYR A 513 -15.81 6.39 10.84
N SER A 514 -15.54 5.11 10.62
CA SER A 514 -15.74 4.48 9.33
C SER A 514 -16.66 3.27 9.40
N THR A 515 -17.46 3.09 8.35
CA THR A 515 -18.30 1.90 8.18
C THR A 515 -18.11 1.32 6.80
N VAL A 516 -18.15 -0.02 6.73
CA VAL A 516 -18.14 -0.73 5.44
C VAL A 516 -19.03 -1.97 5.54
N GLY A 517 -20.13 -1.97 4.79
CA GLY A 517 -21.03 -3.14 4.70
C GLY A 517 -20.95 -3.81 3.34
N ARG A 518 -20.70 -5.14 3.33
CA ARG A 518 -20.64 -5.99 2.12
C ARG A 518 -21.62 -7.13 2.22
N THR A 519 -22.52 -7.25 1.26
CA THR A 519 -23.43 -8.39 1.19
C THR A 519 -22.68 -9.69 0.86
N ARG A 520 -23.32 -10.84 1.07
CA ARG A 520 -22.73 -12.17 0.86
C ARG A 520 -22.20 -12.35 -0.56
N TYR A 521 -22.95 -11.90 -1.56
CA TYR A 521 -22.63 -12.08 -2.98
C TYR A 521 -21.98 -10.86 -3.64
N TYR A 522 -21.57 -9.86 -2.85
CA TYR A 522 -20.78 -8.76 -3.40
C TYR A 522 -19.47 -9.27 -3.98
N ARG A 523 -19.16 -8.84 -5.19
CA ARG A 523 -17.91 -9.16 -5.88
C ARG A 523 -17.37 -7.96 -6.64
N ALA A 524 -16.06 -7.88 -6.71
CA ALA A 524 -15.33 -6.93 -7.53
C ALA A 524 -14.16 -7.69 -8.18
N ASP A 525 -14.41 -8.32 -9.32
CA ASP A 525 -13.42 -9.17 -9.99
C ASP A 525 -12.27 -8.36 -10.63
N VAL A 526 -12.45 -7.05 -10.76
CA VAL A 526 -11.39 -6.07 -11.12
C VAL A 526 -10.83 -5.38 -9.90
N GLY A 527 -11.35 -5.69 -8.70
CA GLY A 527 -10.97 -5.10 -7.43
C GLY A 527 -10.31 -6.08 -6.48
N PHE A 528 -10.13 -5.64 -5.24
CA PHE A 528 -9.61 -6.47 -4.15
C PHE A 528 -10.63 -6.53 -3.01
N ASN A 529 -11.06 -7.74 -2.67
CA ASN A 529 -12.01 -7.97 -1.61
C ASN A 529 -11.53 -9.09 -0.68
N ARG A 530 -11.48 -8.82 0.64
CA ARG A 530 -11.01 -9.80 1.64
C ARG A 530 -12.14 -10.68 2.16
N ARG A 531 -13.28 -10.10 2.50
CA ARG A 531 -14.39 -10.77 3.17
C ARG A 531 -15.70 -10.18 2.70
N THR A 532 -16.71 -11.02 2.52
CA THR A 532 -18.11 -10.64 2.24
C THR A 532 -19.01 -11.01 3.43
N ASN A 533 -20.28 -10.72 3.37
CA ASN A 533 -21.24 -10.92 4.45
C ASN A 533 -20.81 -10.22 5.74
N THR A 534 -20.46 -8.93 5.63
CA THR A 534 -19.91 -8.15 6.74
C THR A 534 -20.51 -6.75 6.82
N ASN A 535 -20.67 -6.25 8.05
CA ASN A 535 -20.93 -4.86 8.39
C ASN A 535 -19.92 -4.44 9.44
N ASN A 536 -18.88 -3.74 9.00
CA ASN A 536 -17.78 -3.32 9.85
C ASN A 536 -17.98 -1.87 10.26
N HIS A 537 -17.78 -1.57 11.54
CA HIS A 537 -17.81 -0.25 12.13
C HIS A 537 -16.55 -0.05 12.93
N ASN A 538 -15.82 1.04 12.66
CA ASN A 538 -14.60 1.39 13.38
C ASN A 538 -14.68 2.81 13.87
N LEU A 539 -14.26 3.01 15.11
CA LEU A 539 -14.06 4.31 15.73
C LEU A 539 -12.60 4.41 16.19
N PHE A 540 -11.88 5.38 15.69
CA PHE A 540 -10.55 5.73 16.12
C PHE A 540 -10.57 7.10 16.76
N VAL A 541 -9.99 7.25 17.95
CA VAL A 541 -9.85 8.53 18.66
C VAL A 541 -8.40 8.67 19.11
N GLN A 542 -7.79 9.81 18.84
CA GLN A 542 -6.42 10.09 19.29
C GLN A 542 -6.30 11.46 19.94
N TYR A 543 -5.37 11.54 20.87
CA TYR A 543 -4.89 12.80 21.42
C TYR A 543 -3.37 12.88 21.31
N ARG A 544 -2.84 14.02 20.86
CA ARG A 544 -1.41 14.29 20.71
C ARG A 544 -1.01 15.55 21.46
N SER A 545 0.15 15.50 22.10
CA SER A 545 0.74 16.65 22.79
C SER A 545 1.30 17.67 21.81
N GLU A 546 1.50 18.90 22.28
CA GLU A 546 2.34 19.85 21.56
C GLU A 546 3.76 19.34 21.48
N PRO A 547 4.41 19.39 20.30
CA PRO A 547 5.81 19.06 20.18
C PRO A 547 6.69 20.10 20.84
N LYS A 548 7.74 19.64 21.52
CA LYS A 548 8.80 20.44 22.15
C LYS A 548 10.13 20.12 21.45
N PRO A 549 10.52 20.82 20.38
CA PRO A 549 11.64 20.44 19.51
C PRO A 549 12.97 20.22 20.22
N LYS A 550 13.26 21.00 21.25
CA LYS A 550 14.53 20.95 22.03
C LYS A 550 14.50 20.01 23.24
N ALA A 551 13.32 19.48 23.61
CA ALA A 551 13.20 18.59 24.75
C ALA A 551 13.66 17.15 24.41
N ARG A 552 14.12 16.38 25.43
CA ARG A 552 14.41 14.94 25.21
C ARG A 552 13.16 14.19 24.78
N LEU A 553 12.03 14.39 25.45
CA LEU A 553 10.71 13.93 25.02
C LEU A 553 10.12 15.05 24.16
N VAL A 554 10.09 14.80 22.83
CA VAL A 554 9.62 15.77 21.83
C VAL A 554 8.11 15.85 21.82
N SER A 555 7.44 14.71 21.82
CA SER A 555 5.96 14.62 21.82
C SER A 555 5.50 13.24 22.29
N TRP A 556 4.22 13.15 22.64
CA TRP A 556 3.55 11.88 22.89
C TRP A 556 2.17 11.86 22.25
N ARG A 557 1.68 10.66 21.98
CA ARG A 557 0.35 10.42 21.42
C ARG A 557 -0.28 9.23 22.13
N VAL A 558 -1.57 9.37 22.43
CA VAL A 558 -2.43 8.27 22.90
C VAL A 558 -3.55 8.10 21.90
N TYR A 559 -3.91 6.86 21.62
CA TYR A 559 -5.13 6.58 20.86
C TYR A 559 -5.89 5.36 21.42
N ASN A 560 -7.16 5.31 21.08
CA ASN A 560 -8.00 4.14 21.19
C ASN A 560 -8.68 3.88 19.85
N ALA A 561 -8.69 2.61 19.44
CA ALA A 561 -9.40 2.12 18.26
C ALA A 561 -10.36 1.02 18.67
N ALA A 562 -11.65 1.22 18.42
CA ALA A 562 -12.70 0.24 18.67
C ALA A 562 -13.34 -0.19 17.35
N GLY A 563 -13.45 -1.49 17.12
CA GLY A 563 -14.06 -2.06 15.93
C GLY A 563 -15.07 -3.13 16.24
N THR A 564 -16.11 -3.21 15.43
CA THR A 564 -17.07 -4.30 15.48
C THR A 564 -17.49 -4.70 14.07
N ASN A 565 -17.75 -5.98 13.87
CA ASN A 565 -18.20 -6.51 12.60
C ASN A 565 -19.35 -7.49 12.82
N PHE A 566 -20.43 -7.27 12.08
CA PHE A 566 -21.61 -8.13 12.05
C PHE A 566 -21.81 -8.67 10.65
N ASP A 567 -22.41 -9.85 10.53
CA ASP A 567 -22.95 -10.27 9.25
C ASP A 567 -24.33 -9.63 8.94
N TRP A 568 -24.87 -9.91 7.78
CA TRP A 568 -26.16 -9.36 7.35
C TRP A 568 -27.39 -10.00 8.04
N GLN A 569 -27.17 -11.07 8.84
CA GLN A 569 -28.16 -11.63 9.76
C GLN A 569 -28.09 -10.98 11.15
N GLY A 570 -27.16 -10.08 11.39
CA GLY A 570 -26.95 -9.40 12.67
C GLY A 570 -26.13 -10.21 13.68
N ARG A 571 -25.48 -11.31 13.24
CA ARG A 571 -24.61 -12.11 14.12
C ARG A 571 -23.26 -11.42 14.26
N SER A 572 -22.76 -11.26 15.48
CA SER A 572 -21.45 -10.68 15.75
C SER A 572 -20.34 -11.60 15.24
N GLN A 573 -19.43 -11.06 14.41
CA GLN A 573 -18.27 -11.77 13.87
C GLN A 573 -16.98 -11.37 14.58
N VAL A 574 -16.80 -10.06 14.84
CA VAL A 574 -15.58 -9.52 15.45
C VAL A 574 -15.95 -8.37 16.36
N PHE A 575 -15.28 -8.31 17.48
CA PHE A 575 -15.14 -7.10 18.28
C PHE A 575 -13.65 -6.94 18.61
N ASN A 576 -13.12 -5.73 18.50
CA ASN A 576 -11.77 -5.40 18.92
C ASN A 576 -11.73 -4.01 19.56
N ASN A 577 -10.90 -3.87 20.57
CA ASN A 577 -10.56 -2.58 21.17
C ASN A 577 -9.04 -2.56 21.42
N GLU A 578 -8.38 -1.54 20.92
CA GLU A 578 -6.94 -1.35 21.03
C GLU A 578 -6.66 0.02 21.64
N SER A 579 -5.76 0.07 22.60
CA SER A 579 -5.24 1.31 23.18
C SER A 579 -3.72 1.35 23.07
N GLN A 580 -3.18 2.48 22.66
CA GLN A 580 -1.73 2.65 22.50
C GLN A 580 -1.28 4.00 23.05
N ILE A 581 -0.09 4.00 23.66
CA ILE A 581 0.68 5.21 23.93
C ILE A 581 2.01 5.16 23.19
N GLN A 582 2.41 6.27 22.59
CA GLN A 582 3.67 6.45 21.89
C GLN A 582 4.39 7.68 22.39
N PHE A 583 5.70 7.56 22.61
CA PHE A 583 6.60 8.63 22.96
C PHE A 583 7.62 8.84 21.84
N ASN A 584 7.82 10.09 21.44
CA ASN A 584 8.79 10.49 20.43
C ASN A 584 9.91 11.28 21.07
N PHE A 585 11.14 10.87 20.83
CA PHE A 585 12.37 11.43 21.40
C PHE A 585 13.23 12.05 20.31
N GLN A 586 14.35 12.66 20.71
CA GLN A 586 15.39 13.12 19.79
C GLN A 586 15.96 11.95 18.94
N ARG A 587 16.68 12.30 17.86
CA ARG A 587 17.27 11.34 16.90
C ARG A 587 16.22 10.45 16.21
N GLN A 588 15.03 11.01 15.93
CA GLN A 588 13.94 10.28 15.31
C GLN A 588 13.63 8.95 16.03
N SER A 589 13.81 8.94 17.36
CA SER A 589 13.57 7.76 18.16
C SER A 589 12.14 7.76 18.66
N SER A 590 11.49 6.62 18.62
CA SER A 590 10.16 6.44 19.21
C SER A 590 10.06 5.09 19.92
N ILE A 591 9.25 5.05 20.96
CA ILE A 591 8.81 3.84 21.62
C ILE A 591 7.32 3.92 21.87
N GLY A 592 6.61 2.82 21.66
CA GLY A 592 5.20 2.73 21.96
C GLY A 592 4.83 1.38 22.55
N ILE A 593 3.79 1.40 23.35
CA ILE A 593 3.21 0.23 23.99
C ILE A 593 1.72 0.25 23.68
N GLY A 594 1.17 -0.89 23.29
CA GLY A 594 -0.26 -1.06 23.09
C GLY A 594 -0.77 -2.33 23.71
N VAL A 595 -2.05 -2.32 24.02
CA VAL A 595 -2.81 -3.46 24.51
C VAL A 595 -4.09 -3.57 23.70
N ASP A 596 -4.48 -4.77 23.40
CA ASP A 596 -5.73 -5.03 22.71
C ASP A 596 -6.56 -6.10 23.43
N LYS A 597 -7.87 -6.02 23.27
CA LYS A 597 -8.83 -7.03 23.70
C LYS A 597 -9.92 -7.15 22.65
N GLY A 598 -10.31 -8.37 22.37
CA GLY A 598 -11.30 -8.62 21.35
C GLY A 598 -12.02 -9.95 21.52
N TYR A 599 -12.86 -10.20 20.54
CA TYR A 599 -13.59 -11.43 20.36
C TYR A 599 -13.73 -11.70 18.87
N GLU A 600 -13.52 -12.94 18.48
CA GLU A 600 -13.70 -13.37 17.10
C GLU A 600 -14.60 -14.60 17.05
N ARG A 601 -15.54 -14.58 16.11
CA ARG A 601 -16.43 -15.70 15.80
C ARG A 601 -16.39 -15.95 14.31
N VAL A 602 -16.21 -17.20 13.97
CA VAL A 602 -16.14 -17.67 12.59
C VAL A 602 -17.21 -18.70 12.39
N PHE A 603 -18.05 -18.49 11.41
CA PHE A 603 -19.17 -19.37 11.09
C PHE A 603 -18.75 -20.42 10.06
N GLU A 604 -19.49 -21.53 10.04
CA GLU A 604 -19.27 -22.65 9.13
C GLU A 604 -19.23 -22.23 7.65
N GLU A 605 -20.06 -21.27 7.28
CA GLU A 605 -20.11 -20.70 5.91
C GLU A 605 -18.77 -20.12 5.43
N GLU A 606 -17.87 -19.78 6.35
CA GLU A 606 -16.55 -19.23 6.04
C GLU A 606 -15.46 -20.30 5.97
N PHE A 607 -15.73 -21.51 6.45
CA PHE A 607 -14.77 -22.62 6.47
C PHE A 607 -15.08 -23.74 5.47
N GLY A 608 -16.24 -23.71 4.81
CA GLY A 608 -16.65 -24.71 3.86
C GLY A 608 -17.80 -25.59 4.31
N ALA A 609 -17.97 -26.74 3.67
CA ALA A 609 -19.11 -27.64 3.87
C ALA A 609 -19.28 -28.13 5.30
N LYS A 610 -20.53 -28.25 5.72
CA LYS A 610 -20.95 -28.89 6.97
C LYS A 610 -20.40 -30.30 7.09
N ARG A 611 -19.78 -30.61 8.22
CA ARG A 611 -19.28 -31.96 8.48
C ARG A 611 -20.42 -32.84 8.97
N GLN A 612 -20.54 -33.98 8.35
CA GLN A 612 -21.44 -35.03 8.85
C GLN A 612 -20.65 -36.09 9.60
N PRO A 613 -21.07 -36.53 10.78
CA PRO A 613 -20.48 -37.68 11.43
C PRO A 613 -20.47 -38.89 10.46
N GLY A 614 -19.32 -39.56 10.34
CA GLY A 614 -19.16 -40.69 9.43
C GLY A 614 -18.83 -40.39 7.98
N SER A 615 -18.71 -39.12 7.58
CA SER A 615 -18.28 -38.78 6.23
C SER A 615 -16.74 -38.96 6.08
N ASN A 616 -16.28 -39.33 4.88
CA ASN A 616 -14.83 -39.49 4.57
C ASN A 616 -14.03 -38.20 4.55
N CYS A 617 -14.51 -37.15 5.18
CA CYS A 617 -13.91 -35.84 5.25
C CYS A 617 -12.46 -35.84 5.72
N ALA A 618 -12.13 -36.77 6.62
CA ALA A 618 -10.77 -36.92 7.16
C ALA A 618 -9.76 -37.41 6.11
N LEU A 619 -10.19 -38.18 5.12
CA LEU A 619 -9.33 -38.76 4.09
C LEU A 619 -9.16 -37.82 2.88
N THR A 620 -10.19 -37.06 2.54
CA THR A 620 -10.21 -36.25 1.31
C THR A 620 -9.82 -34.80 1.49
N ASN A 621 -9.57 -34.34 2.72
CA ASN A 621 -9.32 -32.93 3.05
C ASN A 621 -10.47 -31.99 2.62
N THR A 622 -11.65 -32.51 2.35
CA THR A 622 -12.80 -31.77 1.83
C THR A 622 -13.63 -31.12 2.93
N CYS A 623 -13.40 -31.45 4.19
CA CYS A 623 -14.12 -30.91 5.34
C CYS A 623 -13.15 -30.19 6.28
N THR A 624 -13.51 -28.98 6.67
CA THR A 624 -12.68 -28.13 7.52
C THR A 624 -12.99 -28.21 9.00
N PHE A 625 -14.25 -28.52 9.36
CA PHE A 625 -14.66 -28.74 10.75
C PHE A 625 -15.00 -30.20 11.04
N TRP A 626 -14.89 -30.58 12.29
CA TRP A 626 -15.32 -31.88 12.79
C TRP A 626 -16.06 -31.71 14.12
N GLY A 627 -17.31 -32.14 14.19
CA GLY A 627 -18.16 -32.02 15.37
C GLY A 627 -19.54 -31.45 15.06
N ASN A 628 -20.26 -31.10 16.10
CA ASN A 628 -21.62 -30.54 15.99
C ASN A 628 -21.67 -29.02 15.98
N ASP A 629 -20.52 -28.34 16.15
CA ASP A 629 -20.47 -26.90 16.26
C ASP A 629 -20.51 -26.25 14.87
N ASN A 630 -21.45 -25.33 14.72
CA ASN A 630 -21.61 -24.55 13.49
C ASN A 630 -20.74 -23.29 13.48
N GLU A 631 -19.94 -23.10 14.51
CA GLU A 631 -19.15 -21.89 14.68
C GLU A 631 -17.93 -22.16 15.55
N ARG A 632 -16.92 -21.31 15.40
CA ARG A 632 -15.79 -21.24 16.32
C ARG A 632 -15.68 -19.82 16.84
N SER A 633 -15.46 -19.69 18.14
CA SER A 633 -15.29 -18.38 18.75
C SER A 633 -14.17 -18.39 19.78
N ALA A 634 -13.54 -17.25 19.95
CA ALA A 634 -12.52 -17.02 20.96
C ALA A 634 -12.52 -15.59 21.44
N SER A 635 -12.43 -15.41 22.77
CA SER A 635 -11.95 -14.13 23.32
C SER A 635 -10.45 -14.04 23.06
N ASN A 636 -10.01 -12.95 22.49
CA ASN A 636 -8.61 -12.71 22.15
C ASN A 636 -8.12 -11.40 22.75
N GLY A 637 -6.83 -11.19 22.69
CA GLY A 637 -6.19 -9.96 23.07
C GLY A 637 -4.69 -10.14 23.20
N GLY A 638 -3.99 -9.05 23.47
CA GLY A 638 -2.56 -9.07 23.54
C GLY A 638 -1.95 -7.79 24.05
N ALA A 639 -0.63 -7.80 24.05
CA ALA A 639 0.18 -6.61 24.29
C ALA A 639 1.33 -6.57 23.30
N TYR A 640 1.67 -5.38 22.86
CA TYR A 640 2.79 -5.18 21.94
C TYR A 640 3.64 -3.98 22.32
N VAL A 641 4.86 -4.02 21.86
CA VAL A 641 5.83 -2.93 21.96
C VAL A 641 6.47 -2.70 20.59
N PHE A 642 6.71 -1.45 20.27
CA PHE A 642 7.52 -1.10 19.12
C PHE A 642 8.53 -0.04 19.49
N ALA A 643 9.66 -0.07 18.79
CA ALA A 643 10.71 0.91 18.90
C ALA A 643 11.33 1.20 17.55
N SER A 644 11.65 2.45 17.29
CA SER A 644 12.40 2.86 16.12
C SER A 644 13.43 3.93 16.50
N SER A 645 14.55 3.96 15.79
CA SER A 645 15.57 5.00 15.99
C SER A 645 16.45 5.15 14.76
N THR A 646 16.83 6.39 14.47
CA THR A 646 17.97 6.72 13.60
C THR A 646 19.19 6.98 14.49
N VAL A 647 19.91 5.90 14.81
CA VAL A 647 21.05 5.94 15.75
C VAL A 647 22.09 6.96 15.30
N ASN A 648 22.42 6.93 14.00
CA ASN A 648 23.30 7.87 13.34
C ASN A 648 23.04 7.90 11.83
N LYS A 649 23.87 8.61 11.06
CA LYS A 649 23.72 8.70 9.60
C LYS A 649 23.87 7.37 8.84
N LYS A 650 24.41 6.32 9.50
CA LYS A 650 24.67 5.01 8.88
C LYS A 650 23.69 3.93 9.29
N VAL A 651 23.02 4.06 10.44
CA VAL A 651 22.20 2.99 11.02
C VAL A 651 20.84 3.53 11.44
N ASN A 652 19.79 2.92 10.94
CA ASN A 652 18.45 3.04 11.48
C ASN A 652 17.82 1.66 11.65
N PHE A 653 16.89 1.54 12.59
CA PHE A 653 16.16 0.31 12.83
C PHE A 653 14.73 0.58 13.26
N ASN A 654 13.89 -0.42 13.05
CA ASN A 654 12.59 -0.55 13.69
C ASN A 654 12.38 -1.98 14.16
N VAL A 655 11.69 -2.15 15.28
CA VAL A 655 11.34 -3.44 15.88
C VAL A 655 9.91 -3.36 16.39
N PHE A 656 9.15 -4.43 16.15
CA PHE A 656 7.80 -4.63 16.67
C PHE A 656 7.70 -6.02 17.26
N ALA A 657 7.22 -6.16 18.49
CA ALA A 657 6.97 -7.44 19.15
C ALA A 657 5.56 -7.46 19.73
N ASN A 658 4.83 -8.53 19.46
CA ASN A 658 3.47 -8.75 19.95
C ASN A 658 3.33 -10.16 20.53
N GLN A 659 2.73 -10.25 21.71
CA GLN A 659 2.28 -11.48 22.34
C GLN A 659 0.77 -11.43 22.45
N ALA A 660 0.07 -12.39 21.82
CA ALA A 660 -1.38 -12.46 21.86
C ALA A 660 -1.87 -13.82 22.36
N TYR A 661 -3.08 -13.86 22.88
CA TYR A 661 -3.82 -15.05 23.28
C TYR A 661 -5.15 -15.12 22.53
N GLY A 662 -5.79 -16.28 22.51
CA GLY A 662 -7.06 -16.48 21.84
C GLY A 662 -6.98 -16.49 20.32
N THR A 663 -5.78 -16.64 19.75
CA THR A 663 -5.57 -16.69 18.31
C THR A 663 -6.09 -17.98 17.73
N LEU A 664 -6.99 -17.91 16.76
CA LEU A 664 -7.53 -19.08 16.05
C LEU A 664 -6.50 -19.65 15.07
N ASP A 665 -6.47 -20.99 14.98
CA ASP A 665 -5.68 -21.73 13.99
C ASP A 665 -6.56 -22.04 12.76
N PHE A 666 -6.43 -21.21 11.71
CA PHE A 666 -7.23 -21.33 10.49
C PHE A 666 -6.72 -22.41 9.54
N ASP A 667 -5.44 -22.73 9.59
CA ASP A 667 -4.80 -23.71 8.70
C ASP A 667 -4.80 -25.13 9.30
N PHE A 668 -5.23 -25.27 10.55
CA PHE A 668 -5.11 -26.53 11.32
C PHE A 668 -3.67 -27.04 11.42
N GLY A 669 -2.71 -26.12 11.49
CA GLY A 669 -1.27 -26.31 11.41
C GLY A 669 -0.72 -26.01 10.01
N ALA A 670 0.53 -25.57 9.95
CA ALA A 670 1.14 -25.10 8.74
C ALA A 670 2.09 -26.15 8.12
N GLY A 671 1.70 -26.68 6.97
CA GLY A 671 2.53 -27.57 6.16
C GLY A 671 2.86 -28.92 6.79
N SER A 672 3.78 -29.65 6.16
CA SER A 672 4.13 -31.03 6.57
C SER A 672 5.00 -31.10 7.83
N ARG A 673 5.57 -30.00 8.28
CA ARG A 673 6.46 -29.95 9.46
C ARG A 673 5.69 -29.95 10.77
N TYR A 674 4.46 -29.45 10.79
CA TYR A 674 3.63 -29.33 11.98
C TYR A 674 2.31 -30.08 11.79
N PRO A 675 1.80 -30.78 12.83
CA PRO A 675 0.55 -31.49 12.71
C PRO A 675 -0.60 -30.48 12.47
N ARG A 676 -1.42 -30.75 11.47
CA ARG A 676 -2.58 -29.90 11.11
C ARG A 676 -3.69 -29.90 12.15
N VAL A 677 -3.72 -30.91 13.00
CA VAL A 677 -4.69 -31.08 14.09
C VAL A 677 -4.00 -31.63 15.33
N SER A 678 -4.67 -31.66 16.48
CA SER A 678 -4.12 -32.23 17.70
C SER A 678 -3.88 -33.74 17.57
N ILE A 679 -2.98 -34.30 18.40
CA ILE A 679 -2.71 -35.76 18.41
C ILE A 679 -3.98 -36.58 18.63
N PRO A 680 -4.88 -36.23 19.59
CA PRO A 680 -6.15 -36.92 19.74
C PRO A 680 -7.02 -36.87 18.50
N ALA A 681 -7.02 -35.74 17.77
CA ALA A 681 -7.77 -35.60 16.54
C ALA A 681 -7.18 -36.44 15.39
N VAL A 682 -5.86 -36.62 15.32
CA VAL A 682 -5.22 -37.55 14.38
C VAL A 682 -5.63 -38.98 14.67
N ALA A 683 -5.55 -39.41 15.95
CA ALA A 683 -5.97 -40.73 16.36
C ALA A 683 -7.47 -41.01 16.08
N ALA A 684 -8.33 -40.01 16.27
CA ALA A 684 -9.74 -40.11 15.94
C ALA A 684 -9.98 -40.28 14.41
N ARG A 685 -9.24 -39.57 13.58
CA ARG A 685 -9.28 -39.71 12.12
C ARG A 685 -8.82 -41.09 11.66
N GLU A 686 -7.73 -41.60 12.24
CA GLU A 686 -7.21 -42.91 11.93
C GLU A 686 -8.21 -44.00 12.35
N ALA A 687 -8.78 -43.89 13.56
CA ALA A 687 -9.83 -44.82 14.03
C ALA A 687 -11.06 -44.81 13.10
N GLN A 688 -11.47 -43.66 12.62
CA GLN A 688 -12.57 -43.53 11.71
C GLN A 688 -12.28 -44.13 10.33
N ALA A 689 -11.06 -43.83 9.78
CA ALA A 689 -10.59 -44.44 8.52
C ALA A 689 -10.53 -45.99 8.61
N ALA A 690 -10.21 -46.50 9.77
CA ALA A 690 -10.21 -47.93 10.06
C ALA A 690 -11.62 -48.52 10.33
N GLY A 691 -12.69 -47.73 10.20
CA GLY A 691 -14.06 -48.16 10.45
C GLY A 691 -14.43 -48.40 11.92
N LYS A 692 -13.56 -48.00 12.87
CA LYS A 692 -13.77 -48.23 14.32
C LYS A 692 -14.78 -47.29 14.96
N CYS A 693 -15.16 -46.23 14.26
CA CYS A 693 -16.10 -45.20 14.76
C CYS A 693 -17.54 -45.41 14.26
N THR A 694 -17.86 -46.58 13.81
CA THR A 694 -19.21 -46.98 13.38
C THR A 694 -19.93 -47.71 14.51
N GLY A 695 -21.24 -47.47 14.66
CA GLY A 695 -22.10 -48.14 15.68
C GLY A 695 -22.70 -47.15 16.68
N THR A 696 -23.58 -47.66 17.56
CA THR A 696 -24.32 -46.85 18.53
C THR A 696 -23.49 -46.35 19.71
N THR A 697 -22.35 -46.98 19.97
CA THR A 697 -21.38 -46.62 21.04
C THR A 697 -19.95 -46.60 20.48
N PRO A 698 -19.54 -45.60 19.73
CA PRO A 698 -18.19 -45.52 19.20
C PRO A 698 -17.17 -45.39 20.37
N PRO A 699 -15.95 -45.92 20.21
CA PRO A 699 -14.93 -45.81 21.26
C PRO A 699 -14.59 -44.33 21.55
N PRO A 700 -14.11 -44.01 22.76
CA PRO A 700 -13.82 -42.63 23.20
C PRO A 700 -12.88 -41.86 22.26
N VAL A 701 -11.97 -42.55 21.57
CA VAL A 701 -11.06 -41.95 20.61
C VAL A 701 -11.82 -41.25 19.46
N CYS A 702 -13.01 -41.71 19.11
CA CYS A 702 -13.84 -41.14 18.04
C CYS A 702 -14.47 -39.80 18.43
N ASN A 703 -14.52 -39.45 19.69
CA ASN A 703 -15.13 -38.24 20.22
C ASN A 703 -14.11 -37.10 20.42
N ALA A 704 -12.85 -37.32 20.03
CA ALA A 704 -11.83 -36.29 20.18
C ALA A 704 -12.16 -35.06 19.30
N PRO A 705 -12.04 -33.85 19.83
CA PRO A 705 -12.21 -32.62 19.07
C PRO A 705 -11.29 -32.61 17.85
N GLN A 706 -11.84 -32.37 16.67
CA GLN A 706 -11.07 -32.34 15.41
C GLN A 706 -10.55 -30.95 15.10
N ASP A 707 -11.26 -29.91 15.54
CA ASP A 707 -10.84 -28.54 15.37
C ASP A 707 -9.86 -28.15 16.46
N PRO A 708 -8.71 -27.54 16.09
CA PRO A 708 -7.82 -27.01 17.10
C PRO A 708 -8.48 -25.82 17.81
N GLY A 709 -8.34 -25.77 19.12
CA GLY A 709 -8.77 -24.62 19.92
C GLY A 709 -7.90 -23.40 19.65
N PRO A 710 -8.26 -22.24 20.26
CA PRO A 710 -7.44 -21.06 20.19
C PRO A 710 -6.07 -21.27 20.85
N GLY A 711 -5.09 -20.47 20.45
CA GLY A 711 -3.73 -20.57 20.93
C GLY A 711 -3.13 -19.27 21.39
N LYS A 712 -1.86 -19.34 21.77
CA LYS A 712 -1.01 -18.17 22.06
C LYS A 712 -0.11 -17.92 20.86
N SER A 713 -0.15 -16.71 20.32
CA SER A 713 0.72 -16.31 19.21
C SER A 713 1.78 -15.31 19.65
N PHE A 714 2.93 -15.41 19.03
CA PHE A 714 4.03 -14.45 19.17
C PHE A 714 4.48 -13.99 17.81
N ASN A 715 4.54 -12.65 17.61
CA ASN A 715 5.02 -12.02 16.40
C ASN A 715 6.18 -11.09 16.73
N LEU A 716 7.26 -11.20 15.96
CA LEU A 716 8.41 -10.29 16.03
C LEU A 716 8.79 -9.88 14.62
N ASN A 717 8.81 -8.57 14.36
CA ASN A 717 9.28 -8.00 13.12
C ASN A 717 10.42 -7.04 13.42
N GLY A 718 11.50 -7.15 12.69
CA GLY A 718 12.67 -6.28 12.80
C GLY A 718 13.17 -5.86 11.42
N ASN A 719 13.54 -4.61 11.30
CA ASN A 719 14.23 -4.08 10.12
C ASN A 719 15.44 -3.27 10.58
N VAL A 720 16.59 -3.51 9.95
CA VAL A 720 17.81 -2.74 10.15
C VAL A 720 18.33 -2.30 8.80
N ASN A 721 18.50 -1.01 8.61
CA ASN A 721 19.19 -0.43 7.47
C ASN A 721 20.58 0.04 7.89
N PHE A 722 21.58 -0.40 7.16
CA PHE A 722 22.99 -0.04 7.39
C PHE A 722 23.62 0.47 6.10
N THR A 723 24.12 1.70 6.12
CA THR A 723 24.79 2.39 5.00
C THR A 723 26.24 2.65 5.36
N PRO A 724 27.13 1.63 5.25
CA PRO A 724 28.54 1.78 5.63
C PRO A 724 29.29 2.79 4.74
N LEU A 725 28.94 2.83 3.45
CA LEU A 725 29.45 3.72 2.42
C LEU A 725 28.27 4.43 1.75
N SER A 726 28.52 5.63 1.19
CA SER A 726 27.50 6.38 0.44
C SER A 726 26.88 5.61 -0.73
N ALA A 727 27.60 4.67 -1.30
CA ALA A 727 27.17 3.83 -2.41
C ALA A 727 26.59 2.46 -2.00
N LEU A 728 26.74 2.04 -0.74
CA LEU A 728 26.32 0.69 -0.29
C LEU A 728 25.23 0.78 0.76
N ASN A 729 24.07 0.19 0.45
CA ASN A 729 22.96 0.04 1.38
C ASN A 729 22.72 -1.44 1.66
N LEU A 730 22.68 -1.79 2.94
CA LEU A 730 22.35 -3.12 3.44
C LEU A 730 21.06 -3.05 4.24
N THR A 731 20.11 -3.92 3.92
CA THR A 731 18.84 -4.02 4.65
C THR A 731 18.66 -5.46 5.13
N LEU A 732 18.51 -5.61 6.45
CA LEU A 732 18.16 -6.88 7.09
C LEU A 732 16.72 -6.79 7.59
N ASN A 733 15.87 -7.70 7.12
CA ASN A 733 14.52 -7.89 7.63
C ASN A 733 14.45 -9.25 8.33
N PHE A 734 13.83 -9.27 9.50
CA PHE A 734 13.53 -10.47 10.25
C PHE A 734 12.07 -10.49 10.64
N THR A 735 11.38 -11.57 10.34
CA THR A 735 9.99 -11.80 10.75
C THR A 735 9.90 -13.16 11.41
N LYS A 736 9.34 -13.20 12.61
CA LYS A 736 8.99 -14.43 13.31
C LYS A 736 7.52 -14.44 13.62
N GLN A 737 6.86 -15.53 13.30
CA GLN A 737 5.48 -15.79 13.71
C GLN A 737 5.37 -17.21 14.27
N ARG A 738 4.77 -17.33 15.44
CA ARG A 738 4.60 -18.61 16.12
C ARG A 738 3.20 -18.70 16.70
N LEU A 739 2.57 -19.86 16.56
CA LEU A 739 1.30 -20.19 17.21
C LEU A 739 1.47 -21.49 18.00
N ARG A 740 1.13 -21.46 19.30
CA ARG A 740 1.08 -22.62 20.17
C ARG A 740 -0.36 -22.83 20.63
N ARG A 741 -0.92 -24.00 20.42
CA ARG A 741 -2.28 -24.35 20.83
C ARG A 741 -2.41 -24.42 22.36
N ASN A 742 -3.54 -24.01 22.90
CA ASN A 742 -3.78 -24.05 24.35
C ASN A 742 -4.12 -25.43 24.85
N ASP A 743 -4.82 -26.24 24.06
CA ASP A 743 -5.32 -27.59 24.42
C ASP A 743 -4.21 -28.61 24.53
N THR A 744 -3.34 -28.71 23.55
CA THR A 744 -2.28 -29.70 23.44
C THR A 744 -0.90 -29.18 23.79
N HIS A 745 -0.72 -27.86 23.90
CA HIS A 745 0.55 -27.19 24.06
C HIS A 745 1.54 -27.42 22.89
N LEU A 746 1.09 -28.01 21.78
CA LEU A 746 1.90 -28.21 20.58
C LEU A 746 1.97 -26.96 19.75
N LEU A 747 3.06 -26.84 18.98
CA LEU A 747 3.18 -25.80 17.98
C LEU A 747 2.27 -26.10 16.79
N ALA A 748 1.40 -25.14 16.43
CA ALA A 748 0.69 -25.16 15.17
C ALA A 748 1.66 -24.78 14.04
N PHE A 749 2.52 -23.79 14.30
CA PHE A 749 3.67 -23.44 13.46
C PHE A 749 4.66 -22.54 14.20
N ASP A 750 5.88 -22.51 13.72
CA ASP A 750 6.94 -21.54 14.07
C ASP A 750 7.69 -21.18 12.77
N GLU A 751 7.37 -20.02 12.21
CA GLU A 751 7.93 -19.54 10.95
C GLU A 751 8.88 -18.37 11.22
N ASN A 752 10.09 -18.46 10.66
CA ASN A 752 11.06 -17.40 10.68
C ASN A 752 11.43 -17.06 9.22
N ILE A 753 11.28 -15.82 8.84
CA ILE A 753 11.71 -15.31 7.54
C ILE A 753 12.85 -14.32 7.79
N VAL A 754 13.98 -14.57 7.15
CA VAL A 754 15.14 -13.67 7.14
C VAL A 754 15.36 -13.20 5.72
N SER A 755 15.49 -11.91 5.50
CA SER A 755 15.80 -11.31 4.20
C SER A 755 16.96 -10.36 4.33
N LEU A 756 18.06 -10.66 3.64
CA LEU A 756 19.21 -9.77 3.52
C LEU A 756 19.26 -9.22 2.09
N ARG A 757 19.25 -7.91 1.98
CA ARG A 757 19.41 -7.21 0.70
C ARG A 757 20.61 -6.30 0.77
N ALA A 758 21.48 -6.38 -0.23
CA ALA A 758 22.61 -5.49 -0.45
C ALA A 758 22.42 -4.80 -1.81
N THR A 759 22.48 -3.47 -1.82
CA THR A 759 22.43 -2.67 -3.04
C THR A 759 23.69 -1.80 -3.10
N TYR A 760 24.48 -1.97 -4.14
CA TYR A 760 25.63 -1.12 -4.45
C TYR A 760 25.29 -0.23 -5.65
N GLN A 761 25.34 1.06 -5.43
CA GLN A 761 25.06 2.08 -6.45
C GLN A 761 26.40 2.61 -7.02
N PHE A 762 26.75 2.24 -8.25
CA PHE A 762 27.96 2.71 -8.92
C PHE A 762 27.87 4.18 -9.30
N THR A 763 26.71 4.55 -9.86
CA THR A 763 26.32 5.92 -10.17
C THR A 763 24.83 6.06 -9.88
N ARG A 764 24.25 7.24 -9.94
CA ARG A 764 22.78 7.41 -9.80
C ARG A 764 21.96 6.60 -10.83
N PHE A 765 22.59 6.06 -11.88
CA PHE A 765 21.93 5.33 -12.96
C PHE A 765 22.29 3.84 -13.02
N VAL A 766 23.39 3.41 -12.40
CA VAL A 766 23.91 2.04 -12.48
C VAL A 766 24.00 1.43 -11.11
N PHE A 767 23.39 0.27 -10.92
CA PHE A 767 23.42 -0.45 -9.66
C PHE A 767 23.55 -1.96 -9.81
N ALA A 768 24.03 -2.60 -8.75
CA ALA A 768 23.94 -4.05 -8.55
C ALA A 768 23.24 -4.33 -7.23
N ARG A 769 22.36 -5.34 -7.22
CA ARG A 769 21.61 -5.76 -6.05
C ARG A 769 21.69 -7.24 -5.87
N GLY A 770 22.02 -7.67 -4.66
CA GLY A 770 21.86 -9.04 -4.19
C GLY A 770 20.79 -9.11 -3.12
N ARG A 771 19.97 -10.16 -3.13
CA ARG A 771 19.00 -10.46 -2.08
C ARG A 771 19.01 -11.95 -1.81
N ILE A 772 18.99 -12.31 -0.52
CA ILE A 772 18.86 -13.69 -0.06
C ILE A 772 17.75 -13.71 0.97
N ASP A 773 16.75 -14.53 0.72
CA ASP A 773 15.65 -14.79 1.63
C ASP A 773 15.72 -16.22 2.14
N PHE A 774 15.40 -16.44 3.41
CA PHE A 774 15.25 -17.75 4.02
C PHE A 774 13.90 -17.84 4.71
N ASP A 775 13.14 -18.90 4.42
CA ASP A 775 11.91 -19.29 5.08
C ASP A 775 12.11 -20.61 5.83
N SER A 776 12.03 -20.57 7.16
CA SER A 776 12.24 -21.73 8.00
C SER A 776 11.12 -22.78 7.93
N LEU A 777 9.88 -22.35 7.63
CA LEU A 777 8.73 -23.25 7.55
C LEU A 777 8.89 -24.23 6.39
N ARG A 778 9.28 -23.71 5.23
CA ARG A 778 9.52 -24.50 4.01
C ARG A 778 10.96 -24.98 3.87
N SER A 779 11.89 -24.49 4.72
CA SER A 779 13.35 -24.65 4.58
C SER A 779 13.83 -24.20 3.19
N ASN A 780 13.30 -23.07 2.75
CA ASN A 780 13.51 -22.55 1.39
C ASN A 780 14.44 -21.35 1.41
N TYR A 781 15.42 -21.35 0.51
CA TYR A 781 16.31 -20.22 0.23
C TYR A 781 15.97 -19.66 -1.14
N ARG A 782 15.78 -18.37 -1.25
CA ARG A 782 15.60 -17.64 -2.50
C ARG A 782 16.73 -16.65 -2.66
N GLY A 783 17.51 -16.83 -3.72
CA GLY A 783 18.58 -15.93 -4.13
C GLY A 783 18.13 -15.09 -5.30
N GLN A 784 18.44 -13.80 -5.28
CA GLN A 784 18.20 -12.89 -6.40
C GLN A 784 19.42 -12.02 -6.61
N PHE A 785 19.83 -11.89 -7.87
CA PHE A 785 20.83 -10.93 -8.29
C PHE A 785 20.24 -10.09 -9.42
N LEU A 786 20.47 -8.79 -9.37
CA LEU A 786 20.02 -7.84 -10.38
C LEU A 786 21.11 -6.80 -10.64
N PHE A 787 21.53 -6.68 -11.87
CA PHE A 787 22.27 -5.53 -12.38
C PHE A 787 21.31 -4.67 -13.18
N GLY A 788 21.37 -3.34 -12.99
CA GLY A 788 20.49 -2.39 -13.65
C GLY A 788 21.20 -1.13 -14.10
N TRP A 789 20.82 -0.64 -15.28
CA TRP A 789 21.14 0.68 -15.79
C TRP A 789 19.84 1.38 -16.19
N THR A 790 19.55 2.50 -15.54
CA THR A 790 18.29 3.25 -15.66
C THR A 790 18.56 4.74 -15.76
N PRO A 791 18.98 5.25 -16.95
CA PRO A 791 19.37 6.66 -17.12
C PRO A 791 18.21 7.63 -17.03
N LYS A 792 17.00 7.22 -17.40
CA LYS A 792 15.75 8.00 -17.32
C LYS A 792 14.54 7.07 -17.32
N PRO A 793 13.35 7.52 -16.84
CA PRO A 793 12.12 6.73 -16.94
C PRO A 793 11.87 6.20 -18.36
N GLY A 794 11.39 4.97 -18.46
CA GLY A 794 11.13 4.29 -19.74
C GLY A 794 12.37 3.77 -20.50
N THR A 795 13.60 4.13 -20.10
CA THR A 795 14.85 3.57 -20.64
C THR A 795 15.57 2.78 -19.58
N ALA A 796 15.71 1.49 -19.79
CA ALA A 796 16.33 0.60 -18.81
C ALA A 796 17.01 -0.59 -19.49
N PHE A 797 18.06 -1.10 -18.85
CA PHE A 797 18.69 -2.37 -19.15
C PHE A 797 18.90 -3.14 -17.84
N TYR A 798 18.39 -4.36 -17.78
CA TYR A 798 18.53 -5.24 -16.62
C TYR A 798 19.07 -6.59 -17.00
N VAL A 799 19.93 -7.14 -16.14
CA VAL A 799 20.34 -8.54 -16.15
C VAL A 799 20.03 -9.11 -14.79
N GLY A 800 19.24 -10.17 -14.74
CA GLY A 800 18.79 -10.75 -13.48
C GLY A 800 18.92 -12.26 -13.44
N TYR A 801 19.13 -12.76 -12.22
CA TYR A 801 19.17 -14.18 -11.90
C TYR A 801 18.40 -14.42 -10.60
N ASN A 802 17.44 -15.34 -10.64
CA ASN A 802 16.68 -15.79 -9.49
C ASN A 802 16.90 -17.29 -9.28
N ASP A 803 17.04 -17.73 -8.04
CA ASP A 803 17.16 -19.14 -7.67
C ASP A 803 16.24 -19.46 -6.49
N ASP A 804 15.63 -20.64 -6.49
CA ASP A 804 14.77 -21.17 -5.45
C ASP A 804 15.26 -22.57 -5.07
N ILE A 805 15.76 -22.72 -3.84
CA ILE A 805 16.43 -23.91 -3.35
C ILE A 805 15.87 -24.32 -1.99
N ASN A 806 15.44 -25.58 -1.86
CA ASN A 806 15.16 -26.18 -0.55
C ASN A 806 16.41 -26.83 0.03
N ARG A 807 16.57 -26.76 1.35
CA ARG A 807 17.58 -27.51 2.10
C ARG A 807 16.91 -28.32 3.21
N ASN A 808 16.96 -29.65 3.11
CA ASN A 808 16.25 -30.52 4.05
C ASN A 808 14.78 -30.08 4.23
N GLY A 809 14.15 -29.69 3.12
CA GLY A 809 12.76 -29.22 3.07
C GLY A 809 11.84 -30.34 2.60
N PHE A 810 10.53 -30.06 2.62
CA PHE A 810 9.55 -31.02 2.11
C PHE A 810 9.35 -30.85 0.62
N SER A 811 9.27 -31.95 -0.10
CA SER A 811 8.95 -31.96 -1.52
C SER A 811 7.57 -31.34 -1.77
N PRO A 812 7.43 -30.39 -2.67
CA PRO A 812 6.12 -29.87 -3.06
C PRO A 812 5.24 -30.90 -3.77
N PHE A 813 5.82 -32.01 -4.24
CA PHE A 813 5.13 -33.05 -4.99
C PHE A 813 4.72 -34.24 -4.11
N THR A 814 5.62 -34.69 -3.22
CA THR A 814 5.40 -35.89 -2.41
C THR A 814 5.04 -35.59 -0.95
N GLY A 815 5.26 -34.36 -0.50
CA GLY A 815 5.14 -33.98 0.91
C GLY A 815 6.19 -34.66 1.83
N GLN A 816 7.15 -35.39 1.28
CA GLN A 816 8.20 -36.06 2.04
C GLN A 816 9.42 -35.18 2.23
N LEU A 817 10.18 -35.42 3.31
CA LEU A 817 11.43 -34.73 3.57
C LEU A 817 12.47 -35.14 2.52
N GLU A 818 13.07 -34.15 1.86
CA GLU A 818 14.16 -34.32 0.89
C GLU A 818 15.46 -33.88 1.53
N PRO A 819 16.44 -34.81 1.73
CA PRO A 819 17.72 -34.43 2.32
C PRO A 819 18.59 -33.64 1.34
N GLY A 820 19.44 -32.78 1.92
CA GLY A 820 20.37 -31.96 1.17
C GLY A 820 19.72 -30.78 0.45
N PHE A 821 20.41 -30.23 -0.55
CA PHE A 821 19.90 -29.11 -1.36
C PHE A 821 19.13 -29.63 -2.57
N ARG A 822 17.96 -29.06 -2.81
CA ARG A 822 17.11 -29.36 -3.97
C ARG A 822 16.66 -28.05 -4.61
N ARG A 823 16.99 -27.84 -5.88
CA ARG A 823 16.56 -26.69 -6.66
C ARG A 823 15.13 -26.90 -7.14
N ASN A 824 14.24 -25.96 -6.83
CA ASN A 824 12.85 -25.95 -7.28
C ASN A 824 12.65 -25.12 -8.53
N GLY A 825 13.38 -23.99 -8.65
CA GLY A 825 13.29 -23.11 -9.78
C GLY A 825 14.52 -22.23 -9.93
N ARG A 826 14.80 -21.81 -11.16
CA ARG A 826 15.74 -20.75 -11.47
C ARG A 826 15.24 -19.96 -12.65
N THR A 827 15.60 -18.70 -12.74
CA THR A 827 15.31 -17.87 -13.91
C THR A 827 16.49 -16.94 -14.16
N PHE A 828 16.99 -16.96 -15.37
CA PHE A 828 17.90 -15.96 -15.89
C PHE A 828 17.12 -15.09 -16.87
N PHE A 829 17.29 -13.76 -16.80
CA PHE A 829 16.64 -12.86 -17.73
C PHE A 829 17.51 -11.64 -18.09
N ILE A 830 17.30 -11.17 -19.32
CA ILE A 830 17.78 -9.89 -19.80
C ILE A 830 16.54 -9.11 -20.24
N LYS A 831 16.39 -7.90 -19.72
CA LYS A 831 15.28 -7.01 -20.07
C LYS A 831 15.83 -5.67 -20.53
N MET A 832 15.31 -5.16 -21.64
CA MET A 832 15.66 -3.85 -22.14
C MET A 832 14.40 -3.08 -22.56
N SER A 833 14.45 -1.77 -22.36
CA SER A 833 13.43 -0.84 -22.85
C SER A 833 14.09 0.48 -23.27
N TYR A 834 13.46 1.21 -24.17
CA TYR A 834 13.96 2.51 -24.62
C TYR A 834 12.84 3.50 -24.87
N LEU A 835 12.92 4.69 -24.28
CA LEU A 835 11.95 5.75 -24.46
C LEU A 835 12.28 6.59 -25.69
N PHE A 836 11.41 6.52 -26.71
CA PHE A 836 11.34 7.47 -27.81
C PHE A 836 10.30 8.53 -27.46
N ARG A 837 10.67 9.80 -27.53
CA ARG A 837 9.78 10.94 -27.22
C ARG A 837 9.84 11.97 -28.34
N LYS A 838 8.69 12.29 -28.93
CA LYS A 838 8.57 13.29 -30.00
C LYS A 838 7.43 14.25 -29.66
N SER A 839 7.70 15.55 -29.82
CA SER A 839 6.69 16.61 -29.70
C SER A 839 6.31 17.14 -31.11
N PHE A 840 5.04 17.54 -31.26
CA PHE A 840 4.45 18.00 -32.52
C PHE A 840 3.80 19.37 -32.36
#